data_59b045db43b0e97e01da16432996b305
#
_entry.id   59b045db43b0e97e01da16432996b305
#
_cell.length_a   1.000
_cell.length_b   1.000
_cell.length_c   1.000
_cell.angle_alpha   90.00
_cell.angle_beta   90.00
_cell.angle_gamma   90.00
#
_symmetry.space_group_name_H-M   'P 1'
#
loop_
_entity.id
_entity.type
_entity.pdbx_description
1 polymer ?
#
loop_
_entity_poly.entity_id
_entity_poly.type
_entity_poly.pdbx_seq_one_letter_code
_entity_poly.pdbx_strand_id
1 'polypeptide(L)'
;MKSSLKTRRLSPVLSVSFLFFFLAAGFAAPQAPAQTPQVFRLDGGNSTYAFGVNERGELQPLYWGGRLGAHDTISPAHSLPEMASFDSSATTTPQEFAGWGAGLFTEPALKITFADGNRDLVLHFVRATQNAPQAIDVVLKDISREIYVTLRYAIDGETGILARSAVIENREKQPVVVEQAAAAQWTLPPARYALSYLTGRWAGEWTLNQEPILGGERVIESRRGTTGHQANPWFAISRDDSHASVGAPVAGEEHGEVWFGALAWSGSWRFTIEHTQLDAVRVTGGFNPFDFGYKLKPGGQLETPIFYGGYSDHGLGGASRLLHHFELAHILPQAPDPKPRPVIYNSWEATEFRVDEPGQIALAEKAASIGVDRFVMDDGWFGQRKDDHAGLGDWYVNTEKFPHGLKPLIDKVHSLGMDFGLWVEPEMINPDSDLYRKHPDWVLNFPGRPRSESRNQLVLNLARPDVRDYIEGFLDKLVTENDIAFLKWDYNRNWSEPGWDQVPVDEQKRVYVEFIRNLYSILADLRKKHPKLEIESCSGGGGRVDLGILRYTDEVWTSDNTDPFDRLSMQNGFTYAYTPQIMMAWVTDSPHWLNNKRTTSLAYRMLSSMQGSLGIGANLNHWTSEDFATAKRLIADYHSVQRTIVRGDLYRLISPLNGSEFSSTETVSPDKSQAVVFAFANATQEGRGFPLLQLQGLDPEAEYKLSWIEGKARPDTPQAASGAWWIHYGIQLDLKGDFQPAAFQLDRRR
;
A
#
# COMPACT_ATOMS: atom_id res chain seq x y z
N MET A 1 -30.90 -26.03 -69.06
CA MET A 1 -32.16 -26.67 -69.54
C MET A 1 -33.29 -25.91 -68.86
N LYS A 2 -33.87 -25.10 -69.55
CA LYS A 2 -35.27 -24.80 -69.90
C LYS A 2 -36.32 -25.31 -68.89
N SER A 3 -37.08 -24.34 -68.42
CA SER A 3 -38.53 -24.02 -68.45
C SER A 3 -39.22 -24.37 -67.14
N SER A 4 -40.27 -23.75 -66.65
CA SER A 4 -41.26 -22.85 -67.30
C SER A 4 -42.03 -22.09 -66.19
N LEU A 5 -42.38 -20.87 -66.48
CA LEU A 5 -43.39 -20.08 -65.76
C LEU A 5 -44.78 -20.70 -65.84
N LYS A 6 -45.55 -20.68 -64.73
CA LYS A 6 -47.02 -20.68 -64.76
C LYS A 6 -47.56 -19.57 -63.87
N THR A 7 -48.11 -18.59 -64.53
CA THR A 7 -49.00 -17.55 -63.97
C THR A 7 -50.32 -18.16 -63.47
N ARG A 8 -50.73 -17.77 -62.23
CA ARG A 8 -52.14 -17.89 -61.81
C ARG A 8 -52.66 -16.57 -61.31
N ARG A 9 -53.83 -16.28 -61.82
CA ARG A 9 -54.61 -15.03 -61.70
C ARG A 9 -55.08 -14.81 -60.27
N LEU A 10 -55.04 -13.56 -59.83
CA LEU A 10 -55.68 -13.05 -58.61
C LEU A 10 -57.19 -12.85 -58.79
N SER A 11 -57.92 -13.24 -57.78
CA SER A 11 -59.29 -12.77 -57.52
C SER A 11 -59.32 -11.94 -56.27
N PRO A 12 -60.02 -10.80 -56.22
CA PRO A 12 -60.03 -9.89 -55.06
C PRO A 12 -60.95 -10.40 -53.95
N VAL A 13 -60.40 -10.51 -52.74
CA VAL A 13 -61.22 -10.67 -51.51
C VAL A 13 -61.26 -9.31 -50.81
N LEU A 14 -62.48 -8.80 -50.63
CA LEU A 14 -62.78 -7.61 -49.84
C LEU A 14 -62.44 -7.90 -48.38
N SER A 15 -61.50 -7.18 -47.78
CA SER A 15 -61.23 -7.19 -46.37
C SER A 15 -61.86 -5.95 -45.72
N VAL A 16 -62.83 -6.20 -44.85
CA VAL A 16 -63.40 -5.17 -43.96
C VAL A 16 -62.45 -5.03 -42.76
N SER A 17 -61.78 -3.87 -42.65
CA SER A 17 -60.94 -3.54 -41.49
C SER A 17 -61.79 -2.97 -40.37
N PHE A 18 -61.91 -3.73 -39.29
CA PHE A 18 -62.36 -3.21 -37.98
C PHE A 18 -61.22 -2.49 -37.27
N LEU A 19 -61.35 -1.16 -37.13
CA LEU A 19 -60.44 -0.36 -36.35
C LEU A 19 -60.84 -0.46 -34.85
N PHE A 20 -60.06 -1.24 -34.10
CA PHE A 20 -60.15 -1.17 -32.64
C PHE A 20 -59.29 -0.05 -32.12
N PHE A 21 -59.90 1.06 -31.64
CA PHE A 21 -59.21 2.04 -30.78
C PHE A 21 -58.97 1.45 -29.39
N PHE A 22 -57.75 1.05 -29.10
CA PHE A 22 -57.34 0.83 -27.69
C PHE A 22 -56.98 2.21 -27.10
N LEU A 23 -57.84 2.76 -26.26
CA LEU A 23 -57.42 3.80 -25.32
C LEU A 23 -56.48 3.17 -24.29
N ALA A 24 -55.17 3.32 -24.50
CA ALA A 24 -54.18 3.10 -23.48
C ALA A 24 -54.23 4.27 -22.52
N ALA A 25 -54.94 4.13 -21.41
CA ALA A 25 -54.77 5.02 -20.28
C ALA A 25 -53.38 4.75 -19.68
N GLY A 26 -52.42 5.54 -20.08
CA GLY A 26 -51.08 5.52 -19.45
C GLY A 26 -51.23 6.02 -18.00
N PHE A 27 -51.09 5.11 -17.06
CA PHE A 27 -50.80 5.47 -15.69
C PHE A 27 -49.38 6.02 -15.68
N ALA A 28 -49.23 7.35 -15.78
CA ALA A 28 -47.99 8.02 -15.42
C ALA A 28 -47.76 7.77 -13.93
N ALA A 29 -46.79 6.97 -13.58
CA ALA A 29 -46.31 6.90 -12.22
C ALA A 29 -45.94 8.33 -11.76
N PRO A 30 -46.30 8.73 -10.52
CA PRO A 30 -45.93 10.05 -10.03
C PRO A 30 -44.40 10.18 -10.09
N GLN A 31 -43.88 11.06 -10.94
CA GLN A 31 -42.47 11.47 -10.90
C GLN A 31 -42.24 12.10 -9.53
N ALA A 32 -41.24 11.54 -8.81
CA ALA A 32 -40.76 12.18 -7.58
C ALA A 32 -40.42 13.65 -7.92
N PRO A 33 -40.64 14.60 -7.00
CA PRO A 33 -40.33 16.00 -7.25
C PRO A 33 -38.82 16.09 -7.59
N ALA A 34 -38.52 16.74 -8.71
CA ALA A 34 -37.14 16.94 -9.15
C ALA A 34 -36.35 17.61 -8.01
N GLN A 35 -35.32 16.93 -7.55
CA GLN A 35 -34.46 17.49 -6.51
C GLN A 35 -33.73 18.71 -7.08
N THR A 36 -33.58 19.75 -6.26
CA THR A 36 -32.77 20.91 -6.65
C THR A 36 -31.31 20.44 -6.80
N PRO A 37 -30.65 20.70 -7.93
CA PRO A 37 -29.27 20.31 -8.13
C PRO A 37 -28.38 20.81 -6.99
N GLN A 38 -27.64 19.90 -6.36
CA GLN A 38 -26.71 20.22 -5.28
C GLN A 38 -25.30 19.86 -5.74
N VAL A 39 -24.35 20.77 -5.54
CA VAL A 39 -22.92 20.56 -5.83
C VAL A 39 -22.17 20.64 -4.52
N PHE A 40 -21.32 19.64 -4.28
CA PHE A 40 -20.42 19.56 -3.14
C PHE A 40 -18.99 19.70 -3.63
N ARG A 41 -18.20 20.49 -2.93
CA ARG A 41 -16.81 20.78 -3.28
C ARG A 41 -15.93 20.65 -2.05
N LEU A 42 -14.80 19.97 -2.22
CA LEU A 42 -13.73 19.83 -1.24
C LEU A 42 -12.42 20.32 -1.86
N ASP A 43 -11.71 21.16 -1.15
CA ASP A 43 -10.44 21.76 -1.56
C ASP A 43 -9.34 21.44 -0.55
N GLY A 44 -8.20 20.95 -1.03
CA GLY A 44 -7.02 20.68 -0.22
C GLY A 44 -5.75 20.74 -1.06
N GLY A 45 -4.65 21.26 -0.50
CA GLY A 45 -3.37 21.37 -1.20
C GLY A 45 -3.51 21.99 -2.60
N ASN A 46 -3.01 21.29 -3.60
CA ASN A 46 -3.11 21.66 -5.02
C ASN A 46 -4.33 21.07 -5.74
N SER A 47 -5.30 20.49 -5.02
CA SER A 47 -6.40 19.71 -5.61
C SER A 47 -7.78 20.22 -5.21
N THR A 48 -8.74 20.06 -6.12
CA THR A 48 -10.19 20.17 -5.90
C THR A 48 -10.87 18.87 -6.27
N TYR A 49 -11.78 18.41 -5.41
CA TYR A 49 -12.71 17.31 -5.68
C TYR A 49 -14.13 17.79 -5.59
N ALA A 50 -14.97 17.47 -6.58
CA ALA A 50 -16.38 17.88 -6.58
C ALA A 50 -17.29 16.81 -7.15
N PHE A 51 -18.48 16.73 -6.57
CA PHE A 51 -19.56 15.84 -6.97
C PHE A 51 -20.90 16.50 -6.76
N GLY A 52 -21.96 15.96 -7.33
CA GLY A 52 -23.27 16.58 -7.25
C GLY A 52 -24.40 15.58 -7.34
N VAL A 53 -25.61 16.06 -7.06
CA VAL A 53 -26.85 15.27 -7.20
C VAL A 53 -27.51 15.66 -8.54
N ASN A 54 -27.75 14.68 -9.41
CA ASN A 54 -28.45 14.92 -10.66
C ASN A 54 -29.98 14.90 -10.51
N GLU A 55 -30.71 15.14 -11.57
CA GLU A 55 -32.18 15.20 -11.61
C GLU A 55 -32.87 13.87 -11.28
N ARG A 56 -32.13 12.74 -11.31
CA ARG A 56 -32.61 11.41 -10.93
C ARG A 56 -32.36 11.08 -9.47
N GLY A 57 -31.67 11.96 -8.73
CA GLY A 57 -31.30 11.72 -7.35
C GLY A 57 -30.02 10.87 -7.20
N GLU A 58 -29.29 10.64 -8.28
CA GLU A 58 -28.03 9.92 -8.28
C GLU A 58 -26.88 10.85 -7.89
N LEU A 59 -25.88 10.35 -7.14
CA LEU A 59 -24.69 11.08 -6.78
C LEU A 59 -23.62 10.89 -7.86
N GLN A 60 -23.23 11.95 -8.54
CA GLN A 60 -22.39 11.95 -9.74
C GLN A 60 -21.09 12.70 -9.53
N PRO A 61 -19.90 12.15 -9.93
CA PRO A 61 -18.64 12.89 -9.93
C PRO A 61 -18.70 14.05 -10.95
N LEU A 62 -18.09 15.18 -10.59
CA LEU A 62 -18.07 16.37 -11.43
C LEU A 62 -16.65 16.83 -11.77
N TYR A 63 -15.75 16.79 -10.80
CA TYR A 63 -14.37 17.25 -11.00
C TYR A 63 -13.40 16.60 -10.02
N TRP A 64 -12.24 16.19 -10.51
CA TRP A 64 -11.08 15.83 -9.71
C TRP A 64 -9.82 16.20 -10.47
N GLY A 65 -9.04 17.12 -9.93
CA GLY A 65 -7.83 17.65 -10.59
C GLY A 65 -7.24 18.82 -9.85
N GLY A 66 -6.49 19.66 -10.58
CA GLY A 66 -5.84 20.84 -10.03
C GLY A 66 -6.79 21.79 -9.30
N ARG A 67 -6.25 22.52 -8.33
CA ARG A 67 -7.03 23.43 -7.47
C ARG A 67 -7.75 24.50 -8.26
N LEU A 68 -9.07 24.58 -8.13
CA LEU A 68 -9.89 25.65 -8.68
C LEU A 68 -9.87 26.89 -7.77
N GLY A 69 -10.08 28.06 -8.34
CA GLY A 69 -10.22 29.29 -7.58
C GLY A 69 -11.43 29.24 -6.62
N ALA A 70 -11.35 29.93 -5.51
CA ALA A 70 -12.39 29.87 -4.46
C ALA A 70 -13.79 30.33 -4.96
N HIS A 71 -13.86 31.13 -6.01
CA HIS A 71 -15.08 31.66 -6.59
C HIS A 71 -15.48 30.99 -7.90
N ASP A 72 -14.72 29.99 -8.36
CA ASP A 72 -15.04 29.26 -9.58
C ASP A 72 -16.30 28.42 -9.36
N THR A 73 -17.19 28.46 -10.33
CA THR A 73 -18.44 27.70 -10.31
C THR A 73 -18.25 26.36 -11.02
N ILE A 74 -18.83 25.33 -10.42
CA ILE A 74 -18.90 23.99 -11.01
C ILE A 74 -20.34 23.79 -11.48
N SER A 75 -20.49 23.37 -12.72
CA SER A 75 -21.81 23.09 -13.30
C SER A 75 -22.55 22.00 -12.52
N PRO A 76 -23.87 22.09 -12.35
CA PRO A 76 -24.66 21.03 -11.74
C PRO A 76 -24.50 19.68 -12.42
N ALA A 77 -24.72 18.60 -11.66
CA ALA A 77 -24.75 17.25 -12.19
C ALA A 77 -25.97 17.05 -13.11
N HIS A 78 -25.76 16.40 -14.24
CA HIS A 78 -26.83 15.99 -15.15
C HIS A 78 -26.62 14.55 -15.58
N SER A 79 -27.68 13.75 -15.56
CA SER A 79 -27.60 12.37 -16.05
C SER A 79 -27.31 12.36 -17.55
N LEU A 80 -26.52 11.39 -17.99
CA LEU A 80 -26.24 11.19 -19.39
C LEU A 80 -27.39 10.42 -20.06
N PRO A 81 -27.68 10.67 -21.35
CA PRO A 81 -28.67 9.89 -22.07
C PRO A 81 -28.20 8.45 -22.28
N GLU A 82 -29.16 7.57 -22.49
CA GLU A 82 -28.90 6.21 -22.94
C GLU A 82 -28.18 6.24 -24.30
N MET A 83 -27.18 5.37 -24.51
CA MET A 83 -26.51 5.28 -25.81
C MET A 83 -27.35 4.59 -26.86
N ALA A 84 -28.19 3.62 -26.42
CA ALA A 84 -29.11 2.88 -27.27
C ALA A 84 -30.34 2.52 -26.48
N SER A 85 -31.42 2.15 -27.18
CA SER A 85 -32.71 1.77 -26.55
C SER A 85 -32.66 0.53 -25.66
N PHE A 86 -31.55 -0.17 -25.64
CA PHE A 86 -31.30 -1.37 -24.80
C PHE A 86 -30.22 -1.13 -23.72
N ASP A 87 -29.62 0.05 -23.65
CA ASP A 87 -28.67 0.43 -22.60
C ASP A 87 -29.38 1.29 -21.56
N SER A 88 -29.20 0.97 -20.27
CA SER A 88 -29.73 1.81 -19.22
C SER A 88 -28.86 3.03 -18.96
N SER A 89 -29.45 4.12 -18.53
CA SER A 89 -28.74 5.33 -18.11
C SER A 89 -27.85 5.11 -16.88
N ALA A 90 -28.11 4.07 -16.07
CA ALA A 90 -27.25 3.67 -14.97
C ALA A 90 -25.84 3.25 -15.44
N THR A 91 -25.73 2.74 -16.67
CA THR A 91 -24.43 2.39 -17.29
C THR A 91 -23.72 3.59 -17.88
N THR A 92 -24.45 4.57 -18.41
CA THR A 92 -23.83 5.73 -19.08
C THR A 92 -23.51 6.89 -18.13
N THR A 93 -24.29 7.07 -17.06
CA THR A 93 -24.10 8.14 -16.07
C THR A 93 -23.10 7.68 -14.99
N PRO A 94 -21.92 8.30 -14.87
CA PRO A 94 -20.97 7.98 -13.79
C PRO A 94 -21.62 8.24 -12.42
N GLN A 95 -21.44 7.32 -11.48
CA GLN A 95 -21.91 7.46 -10.11
C GLN A 95 -20.73 7.42 -9.14
N GLU A 96 -20.82 8.19 -8.04
CA GLU A 96 -19.84 8.18 -6.96
C GLU A 96 -19.77 6.84 -6.21
N PHE A 97 -20.90 6.12 -6.18
CA PHE A 97 -21.02 4.83 -5.52
C PHE A 97 -22.23 4.07 -6.08
N ALA A 98 -22.00 3.27 -7.10
CA ALA A 98 -23.07 2.57 -7.80
C ALA A 98 -23.48 1.27 -7.10
N GLY A 99 -24.78 1.10 -6.81
CA GLY A 99 -25.36 -0.20 -6.47
C GLY A 99 -25.53 -1.07 -7.72
N TRP A 100 -25.45 -2.39 -7.55
CA TRP A 100 -25.79 -3.31 -8.64
C TRP A 100 -27.29 -3.41 -8.82
N GLY A 101 -27.84 -2.61 -9.72
CA GLY A 101 -29.28 -2.52 -9.99
C GLY A 101 -29.57 -1.62 -11.18
N ALA A 102 -30.84 -1.47 -11.55
CA ALA A 102 -31.33 -0.66 -12.67
C ALA A 102 -30.60 -0.89 -14.00
N GLY A 103 -30.08 -2.09 -14.25
CA GLY A 103 -29.35 -2.41 -15.47
C GLY A 103 -27.93 -1.80 -15.51
N LEU A 104 -27.25 -1.68 -14.37
CA LEU A 104 -25.82 -1.35 -14.32
C LEU A 104 -25.01 -2.50 -14.86
N PHE A 105 -24.27 -2.29 -15.97
CA PHE A 105 -23.42 -3.28 -16.62
C PHE A 105 -21.92 -3.04 -16.40
N THR A 106 -21.56 -1.97 -15.69
CA THR A 106 -20.19 -1.66 -15.26
C THR A 106 -19.94 -2.19 -13.85
N GLU A 107 -18.68 -2.21 -13.39
CA GLU A 107 -18.31 -2.70 -12.05
C GLU A 107 -19.07 -1.92 -10.95
N PRO A 108 -19.90 -2.58 -10.10
CA PRO A 108 -20.61 -1.93 -9.02
C PRO A 108 -19.70 -1.64 -7.83
N ALA A 109 -20.03 -0.62 -7.04
CA ALA A 109 -19.40 -0.42 -5.73
C ALA A 109 -20.01 -1.32 -4.65
N LEU A 110 -21.30 -1.63 -4.76
CA LEU A 110 -22.03 -2.41 -3.76
C LEU A 110 -22.96 -3.42 -4.41
N LYS A 111 -22.89 -4.67 -3.94
CA LYS A 111 -23.78 -5.74 -4.35
C LYS A 111 -24.36 -6.43 -3.12
N ILE A 112 -25.68 -6.52 -3.06
CA ILE A 112 -26.44 -7.09 -1.93
C ILE A 112 -27.45 -8.12 -2.44
N THR A 113 -27.57 -9.24 -1.72
CA THR A 113 -28.68 -10.18 -1.86
C THR A 113 -29.62 -10.02 -0.66
N PHE A 114 -30.88 -9.68 -0.91
CA PHE A 114 -31.93 -9.55 0.09
C PHE A 114 -32.51 -10.92 0.50
N ALA A 115 -33.18 -10.99 1.64
CA ALA A 115 -33.72 -12.24 2.17
C ALA A 115 -34.77 -12.92 1.26
N ASP A 116 -35.44 -12.15 0.40
CA ASP A 116 -36.40 -12.66 -0.60
C ASP A 116 -35.73 -13.06 -1.93
N GLY A 117 -34.41 -12.99 -2.03
CA GLY A 117 -33.62 -13.30 -3.23
C GLY A 117 -33.54 -12.15 -4.23
N ASN A 118 -34.15 -11.00 -3.97
CA ASN A 118 -33.94 -9.78 -4.76
C ASN A 118 -32.48 -9.33 -4.65
N ARG A 119 -31.92 -8.75 -5.73
CA ARG A 119 -30.53 -8.27 -5.82
C ARG A 119 -30.43 -6.91 -6.49
N ASP A 120 -31.57 -6.32 -6.87
CA ASP A 120 -31.63 -5.02 -7.53
C ASP A 120 -31.49 -3.92 -6.48
N LEU A 121 -30.30 -3.27 -6.46
CA LEU A 121 -29.95 -2.21 -5.51
C LEU A 121 -29.72 -0.90 -6.25
N VAL A 122 -30.57 0.08 -6.02
CA VAL A 122 -30.52 1.40 -6.64
C VAL A 122 -30.44 2.47 -5.57
N LEU A 123 -29.31 3.16 -5.49
CA LEU A 123 -29.01 4.11 -4.42
C LEU A 123 -29.28 5.56 -4.87
N HIS A 124 -30.18 6.26 -4.14
CA HIS A 124 -30.45 7.66 -4.35
C HIS A 124 -30.01 8.50 -3.15
N PHE A 125 -29.64 9.74 -3.41
CA PHE A 125 -29.27 10.74 -2.42
C PHE A 125 -30.42 11.03 -1.45
N VAL A 126 -30.06 11.10 -0.15
CA VAL A 126 -31.03 11.47 0.93
C VAL A 126 -30.63 12.81 1.53
N ARG A 127 -29.40 12.95 1.97
CA ARG A 127 -28.85 14.18 2.58
C ARG A 127 -27.35 14.17 2.59
N ALA A 128 -26.76 15.35 2.74
CA ALA A 128 -25.35 15.54 3.03
C ALA A 128 -25.18 16.36 4.32
N THR A 129 -24.10 16.12 5.04
CA THR A 129 -23.75 16.84 6.26
C THR A 129 -22.29 17.28 6.14
N GLN A 130 -22.06 18.60 6.18
CA GLN A 130 -20.70 19.15 6.22
C GLN A 130 -20.21 19.07 7.66
N ASN A 131 -19.30 18.12 7.94
CA ASN A 131 -18.76 17.90 9.28
C ASN A 131 -17.61 18.88 9.63
N ALA A 132 -16.86 19.29 8.60
CA ALA A 132 -15.78 20.27 8.65
C ALA A 132 -15.62 20.91 7.27
N PRO A 133 -14.87 22.00 7.10
CA PRO A 133 -14.62 22.58 5.77
C PRO A 133 -14.06 21.60 4.74
N GLN A 134 -13.29 20.59 5.20
CA GLN A 134 -12.68 19.56 4.39
C GLN A 134 -13.35 18.18 4.51
N ALA A 135 -14.53 18.06 5.16
CA ALA A 135 -15.16 16.76 5.39
C ALA A 135 -16.69 16.80 5.20
N ILE A 136 -17.20 15.86 4.40
CA ILE A 136 -18.63 15.72 4.08
C ILE A 136 -19.03 14.26 4.25
N ASP A 137 -20.15 14.02 4.95
CA ASP A 137 -20.87 12.74 4.94
C ASP A 137 -22.09 12.83 4.04
N VAL A 138 -22.25 11.89 3.11
CA VAL A 138 -23.39 11.80 2.22
C VAL A 138 -24.14 10.51 2.47
N VAL A 139 -25.44 10.60 2.74
CA VAL A 139 -26.30 9.44 2.95
C VAL A 139 -27.07 9.15 1.67
N LEU A 140 -26.89 7.94 1.16
CA LEU A 140 -27.69 7.34 0.10
C LEU A 140 -28.64 6.31 0.70
N LYS A 141 -29.74 6.04 0.00
CA LYS A 141 -30.71 5.00 0.37
C LYS A 141 -31.17 4.28 -0.89
N ASP A 142 -31.45 2.98 -0.78
CA ASP A 142 -32.14 2.24 -1.83
C ASP A 142 -33.55 2.78 -2.05
N ILE A 143 -33.98 2.84 -3.31
CA ILE A 143 -35.30 3.42 -3.71
C ILE A 143 -36.51 2.72 -3.13
N SER A 144 -36.39 1.44 -2.75
CA SER A 144 -37.51 0.60 -2.29
C SER A 144 -37.23 -0.16 -0.99
N ARG A 145 -35.97 -0.27 -0.57
CA ARG A 145 -35.52 -1.04 0.59
C ARG A 145 -34.91 -0.15 1.67
N GLU A 146 -34.85 -0.66 2.89
CA GLU A 146 -34.27 0.05 4.04
C GLU A 146 -32.78 -0.24 4.17
N ILE A 147 -32.03 -0.11 3.05
CA ILE A 147 -30.58 -0.13 3.01
C ILE A 147 -30.07 1.29 2.86
N TYR A 148 -29.19 1.68 3.77
CA TYR A 148 -28.56 3.00 3.79
C TYR A 148 -27.07 2.86 3.58
N VAL A 149 -26.48 3.80 2.86
CA VAL A 149 -25.01 3.90 2.67
C VAL A 149 -24.59 5.31 3.04
N THR A 150 -23.73 5.44 4.02
CA THR A 150 -23.09 6.72 4.34
C THR A 150 -21.72 6.75 3.70
N LEU A 151 -21.52 7.60 2.71
CA LEU A 151 -20.24 7.87 2.09
C LEU A 151 -19.53 8.97 2.88
N ARG A 152 -18.31 8.70 3.31
CA ARG A 152 -17.47 9.67 4.03
C ARG A 152 -16.38 10.20 3.11
N TYR A 153 -16.24 11.50 3.06
CA TYR A 153 -15.22 12.22 2.31
C TYR A 153 -14.46 13.16 3.25
N ALA A 154 -13.15 13.09 3.21
CA ALA A 154 -12.29 14.04 3.90
C ALA A 154 -11.05 14.32 3.04
N ILE A 155 -10.76 15.60 2.76
CA ILE A 155 -9.57 16.00 2.01
C ILE A 155 -8.55 16.64 2.95
N ASP A 156 -7.30 16.23 2.83
CA ASP A 156 -6.22 16.86 3.59
C ASP A 156 -5.90 18.25 3.05
N GLY A 157 -5.78 19.24 3.96
CA GLY A 157 -5.60 20.63 3.58
C GLY A 157 -4.23 20.96 2.98
N GLU A 158 -3.20 20.18 3.28
CA GLU A 158 -1.83 20.40 2.83
C GLU A 158 -1.49 19.61 1.57
N THR A 159 -1.79 18.32 1.55
CA THR A 159 -1.43 17.42 0.45
C THR A 159 -2.52 17.29 -0.62
N GLY A 160 -3.76 17.64 -0.29
CA GLY A 160 -4.90 17.44 -1.19
C GLY A 160 -5.32 15.98 -1.34
N ILE A 161 -4.82 15.07 -0.47
CA ILE A 161 -5.21 13.65 -0.49
C ILE A 161 -6.60 13.51 0.10
N LEU A 162 -7.48 12.86 -0.66
CA LEU A 162 -8.87 12.57 -0.32
C LEU A 162 -8.98 11.19 0.30
N ALA A 163 -9.50 11.10 1.53
CA ALA A 163 -9.89 9.86 2.18
C ALA A 163 -11.37 9.56 1.89
N ARG A 164 -11.67 8.35 1.43
CA ARG A 164 -13.04 7.87 1.18
C ARG A 164 -13.29 6.53 1.85
N SER A 165 -14.48 6.38 2.42
CA SER A 165 -15.00 5.11 2.92
C SER A 165 -16.53 5.10 2.87
N ALA A 166 -17.12 3.91 3.05
CA ALA A 166 -18.55 3.72 3.08
C ALA A 166 -18.97 2.95 4.33
N VAL A 167 -20.13 3.31 4.90
CA VAL A 167 -20.80 2.54 5.95
C VAL A 167 -22.13 2.05 5.39
N ILE A 168 -22.26 0.73 5.21
CA ILE A 168 -23.47 0.07 4.74
C ILE A 168 -24.29 -0.34 5.97
N GLU A 169 -25.54 0.12 6.05
CA GLU A 169 -26.43 -0.14 7.17
C GLU A 169 -27.69 -0.88 6.70
N ASN A 170 -27.99 -1.99 7.35
CA ASN A 170 -29.22 -2.75 7.13
C ASN A 170 -30.28 -2.35 8.14
N ARG A 171 -31.29 -1.58 7.72
CA ARG A 171 -32.50 -1.27 8.52
C ARG A 171 -33.73 -2.11 8.13
N GLU A 172 -33.53 -3.12 7.27
CA GLU A 172 -34.53 -4.13 6.97
C GLU A 172 -34.86 -4.97 8.20
N LYS A 173 -36.00 -5.63 8.19
CA LYS A 173 -36.40 -6.58 9.26
C LYS A 173 -35.72 -7.94 9.17
N GLN A 174 -35.08 -8.22 8.04
CA GLN A 174 -34.39 -9.46 7.72
C GLN A 174 -32.91 -9.19 7.48
N PRO A 175 -32.05 -10.20 7.70
CA PRO A 175 -30.64 -10.07 7.33
C PRO A 175 -30.49 -9.99 5.79
N VAL A 176 -29.45 -9.31 5.35
CA VAL A 176 -29.01 -9.28 3.94
C VAL A 176 -27.58 -9.82 3.83
N VAL A 177 -27.19 -10.26 2.64
CA VAL A 177 -25.80 -10.66 2.37
C VAL A 177 -25.15 -9.61 1.48
N VAL A 178 -24.12 -8.96 1.99
CA VAL A 178 -23.26 -8.07 1.21
C VAL A 178 -22.24 -8.95 0.47
N GLU A 179 -22.34 -9.00 -0.85
CA GLU A 179 -21.48 -9.83 -1.72
C GLU A 179 -20.27 -9.06 -2.25
N GLN A 180 -20.37 -7.73 -2.34
CA GLN A 180 -19.32 -6.83 -2.72
C GLN A 180 -19.51 -5.49 -1.99
N ALA A 181 -18.42 -4.93 -1.47
CA ALA A 181 -18.39 -3.60 -0.87
C ALA A 181 -17.07 -2.90 -1.19
N ALA A 182 -17.11 -1.96 -2.11
CA ALA A 182 -16.00 -1.06 -2.37
C ALA A 182 -15.92 0.03 -1.28
N ALA A 183 -14.73 0.55 -1.07
CA ALA A 183 -14.49 1.71 -0.22
C ALA A 183 -14.78 3.01 -0.97
N ALA A 184 -14.42 3.05 -2.25
CA ALA A 184 -14.68 4.17 -3.14
C ALA A 184 -14.75 3.72 -4.59
N GLN A 185 -15.37 4.57 -5.38
CA GLN A 185 -15.41 4.52 -6.83
C GLN A 185 -15.06 5.91 -7.36
N TRP A 186 -14.08 6.00 -8.25
CA TRP A 186 -13.65 7.25 -8.87
C TRP A 186 -13.79 7.17 -10.38
N THR A 187 -14.15 8.27 -11.00
CA THR A 187 -14.22 8.41 -12.45
C THR A 187 -13.31 9.56 -12.89
N LEU A 188 -12.37 9.26 -13.76
CA LEU A 188 -11.51 10.24 -14.42
C LEU A 188 -12.18 10.74 -15.69
N PRO A 189 -11.90 11.97 -16.11
CA PRO A 189 -12.49 12.52 -17.35
C PRO A 189 -12.04 11.70 -18.58
N PRO A 190 -12.78 11.77 -19.70
CA PRO A 190 -12.37 11.10 -20.93
C PRO A 190 -11.02 11.61 -21.43
N ALA A 191 -10.03 10.72 -21.47
CA ALA A 191 -8.68 10.94 -21.99
C ALA A 191 -7.98 9.60 -22.20
N ARG A 192 -6.77 9.63 -22.76
CA ARG A 192 -5.87 8.47 -22.74
C ARG A 192 -5.08 8.46 -21.45
N TYR A 193 -4.85 7.27 -20.92
CA TYR A 193 -4.17 7.08 -19.65
C TYR A 193 -3.22 5.89 -19.69
N ALA A 194 -2.16 5.97 -18.89
CA ALA A 194 -1.28 4.85 -18.53
C ALA A 194 -1.45 4.52 -17.06
N LEU A 195 -1.54 3.24 -16.75
CA LEU A 195 -1.62 2.70 -15.40
C LEU A 195 -0.24 2.30 -14.92
N SER A 196 0.14 2.78 -13.73
CA SER A 196 1.30 2.32 -12.97
C SER A 196 0.84 1.56 -11.74
N TYR A 197 1.44 0.40 -11.45
CA TYR A 197 1.10 -0.45 -10.30
C TYR A 197 2.29 -1.32 -9.91
N LEU A 198 2.30 -1.77 -8.66
CA LEU A 198 3.39 -2.57 -8.09
C LEU A 198 3.01 -4.05 -8.04
N THR A 199 3.92 -4.88 -8.54
CA THR A 199 3.82 -6.35 -8.46
C THR A 199 5.10 -6.95 -7.92
N GLY A 200 5.10 -8.28 -7.72
CA GLY A 200 6.30 -8.99 -7.33
C GLY A 200 6.05 -10.44 -6.99
N ARG A 201 7.01 -10.97 -6.27
CA ARG A 201 7.00 -12.30 -5.66
C ARG A 201 7.86 -12.24 -4.40
N TRP A 202 7.86 -13.29 -3.60
CA TRP A 202 8.85 -13.40 -2.53
C TRP A 202 10.28 -13.17 -3.05
N ALA A 203 11.05 -12.38 -2.34
CA ALA A 203 12.41 -11.97 -2.69
C ALA A 203 12.56 -11.27 -4.05
N GLY A 204 11.49 -10.65 -4.55
CA GLY A 204 11.41 -9.90 -5.80
C GLY A 204 10.17 -9.01 -5.83
N GLU A 205 9.88 -8.34 -4.71
CA GLU A 205 8.78 -7.40 -4.51
C GLU A 205 9.04 -6.06 -5.21
N TRP A 206 8.00 -5.22 -5.28
CA TRP A 206 8.06 -3.80 -5.66
C TRP A 206 8.41 -3.53 -7.12
N THR A 207 8.16 -4.48 -8.03
CA THR A 207 8.33 -4.23 -9.45
C THR A 207 7.29 -3.24 -9.94
N LEU A 208 7.71 -2.06 -10.38
CA LEU A 208 6.83 -1.09 -11.02
C LEU A 208 6.50 -1.56 -12.45
N ASN A 209 5.21 -1.68 -12.72
CA ASN A 209 4.68 -1.96 -14.04
C ASN A 209 3.98 -0.72 -14.57
N GLN A 210 4.09 -0.48 -15.86
CA GLN A 210 3.39 0.60 -16.55
C GLN A 210 2.78 0.07 -17.85
N GLU A 211 1.50 0.33 -18.07
CA GLU A 211 0.79 -0.10 -19.28
C GLU A 211 -0.30 0.91 -19.68
N PRO A 212 -0.61 1.07 -20.98
CA PRO A 212 -1.73 1.88 -21.39
C PRO A 212 -3.05 1.27 -20.92
N ILE A 213 -3.99 2.12 -20.49
CA ILE A 213 -5.36 1.69 -20.17
C ILE A 213 -6.13 1.59 -21.48
N LEU A 214 -6.48 0.36 -21.85
CA LEU A 214 -7.25 0.03 -23.04
C LEU A 214 -8.68 -0.39 -22.67
N GLY A 215 -9.57 -0.50 -23.65
CA GLY A 215 -10.96 -0.92 -23.43
C GLY A 215 -11.09 -2.24 -22.69
N GLY A 216 -12.00 -2.29 -21.72
CA GLY A 216 -12.21 -3.42 -20.80
C GLY A 216 -11.75 -3.14 -19.38
N GLU A 217 -11.41 -4.19 -18.66
CA GLU A 217 -11.05 -4.12 -17.25
C GLU A 217 -9.64 -4.63 -16.98
N ARG A 218 -8.92 -3.92 -16.11
CA ARG A 218 -7.70 -4.39 -15.46
C ARG A 218 -7.98 -4.61 -13.97
N VAL A 219 -7.76 -5.83 -13.49
CA VAL A 219 -7.91 -6.19 -12.08
C VAL A 219 -6.54 -6.34 -11.43
N ILE A 220 -6.35 -5.68 -10.29
CA ILE A 220 -5.18 -5.81 -9.41
C ILE A 220 -5.72 -6.21 -8.04
N GLU A 221 -5.26 -7.34 -7.48
CA GLU A 221 -5.89 -7.90 -6.29
C GLU A 221 -4.99 -8.80 -5.47
N SER A 222 -5.37 -9.03 -4.21
CA SER A 222 -4.93 -10.16 -3.40
C SER A 222 -6.12 -10.99 -2.93
N ARG A 223 -6.00 -12.32 -3.01
CA ARG A 223 -6.97 -13.31 -2.50
C ARG A 223 -6.38 -14.15 -1.37
N ARG A 224 -5.31 -13.68 -0.73
CA ARG A 224 -4.43 -14.47 0.12
C ARG A 224 -4.72 -14.32 1.63
N GLY A 225 -5.75 -13.56 1.99
CA GLY A 225 -6.03 -13.20 3.39
C GLY A 225 -5.07 -12.14 3.94
N THR A 226 -4.15 -11.67 3.11
CA THR A 226 -3.21 -10.58 3.40
C THR A 226 -2.97 -9.74 2.15
N THR A 227 -2.26 -8.61 2.29
CA THR A 227 -1.90 -7.69 1.19
C THR A 227 -1.21 -8.43 0.05
N GLY A 228 -0.20 -9.26 0.35
CA GLY A 228 0.48 -10.18 -0.58
C GLY A 228 1.68 -9.56 -1.31
N HIS A 229 2.64 -10.43 -1.71
CA HIS A 229 3.83 -10.03 -2.48
C HIS A 229 3.53 -9.75 -3.96
N GLN A 230 2.50 -10.44 -4.51
CA GLN A 230 2.22 -10.45 -5.96
C GLN A 230 1.62 -9.14 -6.48
N ALA A 231 1.02 -8.36 -5.61
CA ALA A 231 0.49 -7.03 -5.91
C ALA A 231 0.41 -6.20 -4.62
N ASN A 232 0.49 -4.89 -4.77
CA ASN A 232 0.35 -3.95 -3.67
C ASN A 232 -0.88 -3.07 -3.89
N PRO A 233 -1.65 -2.69 -2.85
CA PRO A 233 -2.87 -1.90 -2.96
C PRO A 233 -2.59 -0.41 -3.22
N TRP A 234 -1.77 -0.14 -4.22
CA TRP A 234 -1.42 1.16 -4.74
C TRP A 234 -1.49 1.17 -6.27
N PHE A 235 -1.92 2.28 -6.84
CA PHE A 235 -1.87 2.54 -8.27
C PHE A 235 -1.60 4.03 -8.53
N ALA A 236 -1.10 4.34 -9.72
CA ALA A 236 -1.11 5.69 -10.28
C ALA A 236 -1.58 5.65 -11.74
N ILE A 237 -2.39 6.63 -12.14
CA ILE A 237 -2.93 6.77 -13.49
C ILE A 237 -2.43 8.09 -14.04
N SER A 238 -1.56 8.02 -15.03
CA SER A 238 -0.93 9.16 -15.69
C SER A 238 -1.68 9.50 -16.96
N ARG A 239 -1.98 10.78 -17.19
CA ARG A 239 -2.56 11.25 -18.46
C ARG A 239 -1.54 11.11 -19.58
N ASP A 240 -1.97 10.52 -20.69
CA ASP A 240 -1.17 10.34 -21.89
C ASP A 240 -1.63 11.27 -23.01
N ASP A 241 -1.00 12.43 -23.11
CA ASP A 241 -1.27 13.42 -24.15
C ASP A 241 -0.35 13.26 -25.38
N SER A 242 0.44 12.18 -25.48
CA SER A 242 1.44 11.97 -26.54
C SER A 242 0.87 12.01 -27.96
N HIS A 243 -0.42 11.81 -28.11
CA HIS A 243 -1.14 11.84 -29.39
C HIS A 243 -1.95 13.14 -29.62
N ALA A 244 -2.07 14.02 -28.62
CA ALA A 244 -2.82 15.28 -28.77
C ALA A 244 -2.08 16.30 -29.61
N SER A 245 -0.75 16.27 -29.64
CA SER A 245 0.12 16.99 -30.52
C SER A 245 1.46 16.28 -30.67
N VAL A 246 2.10 16.40 -31.84
CA VAL A 246 3.45 15.86 -32.04
C VAL A 246 4.39 16.51 -30.99
N GLY A 247 4.92 15.69 -30.05
CA GLY A 247 5.82 16.15 -29.02
C GLY A 247 5.17 16.53 -27.66
N ALA A 248 3.86 16.31 -27.47
CA ALA A 248 3.27 16.40 -26.14
C ALA A 248 3.81 15.28 -25.26
N PRO A 249 4.29 15.57 -24.03
CA PRO A 249 4.88 14.56 -23.17
C PRO A 249 3.82 13.62 -22.58
N VAL A 250 4.14 12.33 -22.48
CA VAL A 250 3.51 11.42 -21.51
C VAL A 250 3.93 11.92 -20.12
N ALA A 251 3.05 11.84 -19.13
CA ALA A 251 3.44 12.16 -17.75
C ALA A 251 4.69 11.36 -17.36
N GLY A 252 5.70 12.06 -16.93
CA GLY A 252 6.99 11.50 -16.54
C GLY A 252 7.19 11.49 -15.02
N GLU A 253 8.44 11.44 -14.59
CA GLU A 253 8.78 11.48 -13.16
C GLU A 253 8.42 12.83 -12.53
N GLU A 254 8.71 13.96 -13.22
CA GLU A 254 8.58 15.31 -12.65
C GLU A 254 7.59 16.21 -13.41
N HIS A 255 6.79 15.67 -14.32
CA HIS A 255 5.84 16.46 -15.10
C HIS A 255 4.63 15.65 -15.54
N GLY A 256 3.51 16.33 -15.76
CA GLY A 256 2.24 15.78 -16.22
C GLY A 256 1.28 15.42 -15.10
N GLU A 257 0.02 15.23 -15.46
CA GLU A 257 -1.06 14.94 -14.53
C GLU A 257 -1.08 13.46 -14.13
N VAL A 258 -1.18 13.22 -12.84
CA VAL A 258 -1.23 11.88 -12.24
C VAL A 258 -2.30 11.85 -11.16
N TRP A 259 -3.23 10.90 -11.26
CA TRP A 259 -4.15 10.50 -10.18
C TRP A 259 -3.62 9.21 -9.56
N PHE A 260 -3.59 9.13 -8.24
CA PHE A 260 -3.10 7.95 -7.55
C PHE A 260 -4.03 7.53 -6.43
N GLY A 261 -3.95 6.27 -6.02
CA GLY A 261 -4.73 5.76 -4.91
C GLY A 261 -4.01 4.67 -4.13
N ALA A 262 -4.30 4.61 -2.82
CA ALA A 262 -3.77 3.61 -1.91
C ALA A 262 -4.87 3.16 -0.93
N LEU A 263 -5.10 1.84 -0.83
CA LEU A 263 -6.13 1.26 0.05
C LEU A 263 -5.54 0.88 1.41
N ALA A 264 -6.18 1.33 2.48
CA ALA A 264 -5.79 1.01 3.86
C ALA A 264 -6.43 -0.30 4.33
N TRP A 265 -5.98 -1.44 3.78
CA TRP A 265 -6.50 -2.75 4.13
C TRP A 265 -5.46 -3.85 4.01
N SER A 266 -5.22 -4.58 5.10
CA SER A 266 -4.18 -5.63 5.19
C SER A 266 -4.71 -7.04 4.91
N GLY A 267 -5.97 -7.19 4.48
CA GLY A 267 -6.59 -8.46 4.09
C GLY A 267 -6.65 -8.64 2.57
N SER A 268 -7.56 -9.52 2.12
CA SER A 268 -7.85 -9.65 0.69
C SER A 268 -8.51 -8.38 0.14
N TRP A 269 -7.96 -7.84 -0.94
CA TRP A 269 -8.37 -6.58 -1.54
C TRP A 269 -8.42 -6.67 -3.07
N ARG A 270 -9.16 -5.73 -3.71
CA ARG A 270 -9.24 -5.66 -5.17
C ARG A 270 -9.38 -4.22 -5.63
N PHE A 271 -8.68 -3.89 -6.73
CA PHE A 271 -8.95 -2.76 -7.61
C PHE A 271 -9.44 -3.27 -8.96
N THR A 272 -10.51 -2.68 -9.47
CA THR A 272 -10.95 -2.80 -10.85
C THR A 272 -10.75 -1.45 -11.53
N ILE A 273 -9.88 -1.39 -12.52
CA ILE A 273 -9.64 -0.24 -13.39
C ILE A 273 -10.36 -0.53 -14.70
N GLU A 274 -11.41 0.21 -14.98
CA GLU A 274 -12.33 0.00 -16.10
C GLU A 274 -12.25 1.17 -17.08
N HIS A 275 -11.98 0.88 -18.35
CA HIS A 275 -12.14 1.85 -19.42
C HIS A 275 -13.54 1.72 -20.01
N THR A 276 -14.37 2.72 -19.76
CA THR A 276 -15.79 2.68 -20.12
C THR A 276 -15.99 2.89 -21.62
N GLN A 277 -17.18 2.54 -22.12
CA GLN A 277 -17.57 2.81 -23.51
C GLN A 277 -17.71 4.31 -23.86
N LEU A 278 -17.63 5.21 -22.86
CA LEU A 278 -17.61 6.67 -23.02
C LEU A 278 -16.19 7.25 -22.84
N ASP A 279 -15.17 6.44 -23.03
CA ASP A 279 -13.74 6.80 -22.91
C ASP A 279 -13.34 7.38 -21.54
N ALA A 280 -14.14 7.15 -20.49
CA ALA A 280 -13.77 7.49 -19.14
C ALA A 280 -13.10 6.28 -18.44
N VAL A 281 -12.14 6.55 -17.55
CA VAL A 281 -11.53 5.54 -16.69
C VAL A 281 -12.22 5.57 -15.32
N ARG A 282 -12.66 4.41 -14.86
CA ARG A 282 -13.24 4.22 -13.52
C ARG A 282 -12.33 3.33 -12.69
N VAL A 283 -12.18 3.68 -11.42
CA VAL A 283 -11.43 2.89 -10.44
C VAL A 283 -12.36 2.55 -9.29
N THR A 284 -12.62 1.26 -9.10
CA THR A 284 -13.40 0.72 -7.97
C THR A 284 -12.47 -0.07 -7.07
N GLY A 285 -12.43 0.21 -5.76
CA GLY A 285 -11.52 -0.48 -4.85
C GLY A 285 -12.08 -0.70 -3.45
N GLY A 286 -11.76 -1.84 -2.83
CA GLY A 286 -12.20 -2.21 -1.50
C GLY A 286 -11.94 -3.67 -1.14
N PHE A 287 -12.84 -4.29 -0.39
CA PHE A 287 -12.78 -5.73 -0.09
C PHE A 287 -12.78 -6.55 -1.38
N ASN A 288 -12.00 -7.64 -1.39
CA ASN A 288 -12.01 -8.53 -2.53
C ASN A 288 -13.31 -9.37 -2.57
N PRO A 289 -14.11 -9.31 -3.64
CA PRO A 289 -15.38 -10.04 -3.71
C PRO A 289 -15.25 -11.53 -4.06
N PHE A 290 -14.04 -12.05 -4.30
CA PHE A 290 -13.82 -13.42 -4.82
C PHE A 290 -14.49 -14.52 -3.98
N ASP A 291 -14.33 -14.50 -2.65
CA ASP A 291 -14.99 -15.40 -1.71
C ASP A 291 -15.65 -14.60 -0.58
N PHE A 292 -16.07 -13.40 -0.88
CA PHE A 292 -16.72 -12.49 0.07
C PHE A 292 -18.22 -12.80 0.23
N GLY A 293 -18.73 -12.58 1.42
CA GLY A 293 -20.14 -12.73 1.72
C GLY A 293 -20.38 -12.36 3.17
N TYR A 294 -20.71 -11.10 3.43
CA TYR A 294 -20.90 -10.60 4.78
C TYR A 294 -22.39 -10.54 5.12
N LYS A 295 -22.86 -11.43 6.01
CA LYS A 295 -24.23 -11.41 6.50
C LYS A 295 -24.43 -10.22 7.44
N LEU A 296 -25.21 -9.24 7.00
CA LEU A 296 -25.53 -8.04 7.74
C LEU A 296 -26.90 -8.18 8.40
N LYS A 297 -26.92 -8.34 9.72
CA LYS A 297 -28.15 -8.51 10.53
C LYS A 297 -28.97 -7.22 10.55
N PRO A 298 -30.27 -7.27 10.88
CA PRO A 298 -31.07 -6.07 11.12
C PRO A 298 -30.42 -5.13 12.14
N GLY A 299 -30.29 -3.85 11.81
CA GLY A 299 -29.61 -2.85 12.61
C GLY A 299 -28.07 -2.93 12.55
N GLY A 300 -27.51 -3.91 11.84
CA GLY A 300 -26.06 -4.06 11.69
C GLY A 300 -25.48 -3.08 10.67
N GLN A 301 -24.15 -2.84 10.81
CA GLN A 301 -23.37 -2.00 9.93
C GLN A 301 -22.11 -2.73 9.46
N LEU A 302 -21.73 -2.49 8.21
CA LEU A 302 -20.44 -2.87 7.65
C LEU A 302 -19.72 -1.61 7.18
N GLU A 303 -18.62 -1.29 7.82
CA GLU A 303 -17.70 -0.23 7.41
C GLU A 303 -16.62 -0.79 6.50
N THR A 304 -16.39 -0.11 5.37
CA THR A 304 -15.33 -0.46 4.41
C THR A 304 -13.97 0.08 4.89
N PRO A 305 -12.86 -0.40 4.32
CA PRO A 305 -11.57 0.27 4.48
C PRO A 305 -11.61 1.74 4.04
N ILE A 306 -10.56 2.50 4.41
CA ILE A 306 -10.35 3.82 3.82
C ILE A 306 -9.55 3.65 2.52
N PHE A 307 -10.03 4.30 1.45
CA PHE A 307 -9.32 4.39 0.19
C PHE A 307 -8.87 5.84 -0.01
N TYR A 308 -7.57 6.07 0.05
CA TYR A 308 -6.95 7.35 -0.17
C TYR A 308 -6.72 7.57 -1.66
N GLY A 309 -6.96 8.79 -2.14
CA GLY A 309 -6.69 9.19 -3.52
C GLY A 309 -6.12 10.60 -3.59
N GLY A 310 -5.22 10.85 -4.51
CA GLY A 310 -4.57 12.14 -4.69
C GLY A 310 -4.38 12.51 -6.15
N TYR A 311 -4.00 13.76 -6.36
CA TYR A 311 -3.70 14.35 -7.67
C TYR A 311 -2.38 15.10 -7.63
N SER A 312 -1.57 14.96 -8.68
CA SER A 312 -0.34 15.71 -8.89
C SER A 312 -0.25 16.15 -10.34
N ASP A 313 0.20 17.37 -10.59
CA ASP A 313 0.59 17.91 -11.90
C ASP A 313 2.12 17.87 -12.11
N HIS A 314 2.84 17.30 -11.14
CA HIS A 314 4.30 17.13 -11.15
C HIS A 314 4.71 15.66 -11.34
N GLY A 315 3.98 14.90 -12.14
CA GLY A 315 4.31 13.52 -12.50
C GLY A 315 4.24 12.53 -11.33
N LEU A 316 4.83 11.35 -11.56
CA LEU A 316 4.88 10.25 -10.58
C LEU A 316 5.74 10.60 -9.36
N GLY A 317 6.84 11.33 -9.55
CA GLY A 317 7.68 11.82 -8.45
C GLY A 317 6.93 12.77 -7.54
N GLY A 318 6.21 13.74 -8.11
CA GLY A 318 5.33 14.64 -7.35
C GLY A 318 4.23 13.89 -6.60
N ALA A 319 3.58 12.92 -7.24
CA ALA A 319 2.58 12.06 -6.60
C ALA A 319 3.16 11.28 -5.42
N SER A 320 4.35 10.69 -5.56
CA SER A 320 5.01 9.96 -4.47
C SER A 320 5.37 10.88 -3.29
N ARG A 321 5.89 12.08 -3.55
CA ARG A 321 6.22 13.05 -2.48
C ARG A 321 4.98 13.50 -1.71
N LEU A 322 3.86 13.77 -2.39
CA LEU A 322 2.58 14.08 -1.72
C LEU A 322 2.14 12.94 -0.80
N LEU A 323 2.24 11.69 -1.27
CA LEU A 323 1.88 10.52 -0.46
C LEU A 323 2.83 10.33 0.72
N HIS A 324 4.14 10.52 0.54
CA HIS A 324 5.13 10.46 1.63
C HIS A 324 4.83 11.51 2.73
N HIS A 325 4.53 12.76 2.34
CA HIS A 325 4.17 13.81 3.30
C HIS A 325 2.90 13.43 4.07
N PHE A 326 1.90 12.89 3.38
CA PHE A 326 0.66 12.45 3.99
C PHE A 326 0.87 11.27 4.97
N GLU A 327 1.68 10.29 4.59
CA GLU A 327 2.03 9.16 5.45
C GLU A 327 2.73 9.61 6.73
N LEU A 328 3.73 10.49 6.59
CA LEU A 328 4.48 11.05 7.71
C LEU A 328 3.61 11.88 8.65
N ALA A 329 2.62 12.61 8.14
CA ALA A 329 1.78 13.50 8.92
C ALA A 329 0.54 12.81 9.53
N HIS A 330 -0.06 11.83 8.83
CA HIS A 330 -1.41 11.33 9.14
C HIS A 330 -1.54 9.82 9.29
N ILE A 331 -0.59 9.04 8.77
CA ILE A 331 -0.67 7.58 8.79
C ILE A 331 0.21 6.99 9.88
N LEU A 332 1.48 7.36 9.92
CA LEU A 332 2.45 6.76 10.84
C LEU A 332 2.15 7.11 12.31
N PRO A 333 2.37 6.17 13.25
CA PRO A 333 1.98 6.34 14.65
C PRO A 333 2.63 7.53 15.37
N GLN A 334 3.77 8.01 14.91
CA GLN A 334 4.52 9.12 15.51
C GLN A 334 4.36 10.46 14.75
N ALA A 335 3.29 10.61 13.98
CA ALA A 335 2.96 11.90 13.39
C ALA A 335 2.71 12.97 14.51
N PRO A 336 3.00 14.26 14.28
CA PRO A 336 3.48 14.87 13.04
C PRO A 336 5.01 15.00 12.93
N ASP A 337 5.80 14.72 13.94
CA ASP A 337 7.27 14.81 13.92
C ASP A 337 7.94 13.53 14.45
N PRO A 338 7.83 12.41 13.73
CA PRO A 338 8.47 11.18 14.12
C PRO A 338 10.00 11.34 14.12
N LYS A 339 10.65 10.70 15.09
CA LYS A 339 12.11 10.60 15.11
C LYS A 339 12.59 9.71 13.97
N PRO A 340 13.81 9.93 13.44
CA PRO A 340 14.45 8.95 12.57
C PRO A 340 14.55 7.59 13.26
N ARG A 341 14.44 6.52 12.46
CA ARG A 341 14.47 5.16 12.98
C ARG A 341 15.87 4.85 13.55
N PRO A 342 15.98 4.08 14.66
CA PRO A 342 17.26 3.57 15.12
C PRO A 342 17.98 2.77 14.04
N VAL A 343 19.31 2.82 13.98
CA VAL A 343 20.09 1.85 13.22
C VAL A 343 20.02 0.53 13.96
N ILE A 344 19.47 -0.52 13.31
CA ILE A 344 19.26 -1.81 13.96
C ILE A 344 20.37 -2.82 13.63
N TYR A 345 20.60 -3.78 14.52
CA TYR A 345 21.20 -5.06 14.22
C TYR A 345 20.14 -6.15 14.34
N ASN A 346 20.00 -7.01 13.34
CA ASN A 346 19.12 -8.17 13.40
C ASN A 346 19.94 -9.47 13.26
N SER A 347 19.67 -10.46 14.11
CA SER A 347 20.47 -11.68 14.21
C SER A 347 20.12 -12.76 13.17
N TRP A 348 19.04 -12.61 12.37
CA TRP A 348 18.53 -13.67 11.50
C TRP A 348 19.57 -14.22 10.50
N GLU A 349 20.11 -13.40 9.64
CA GLU A 349 21.06 -13.87 8.63
C GLU A 349 22.44 -14.28 9.22
N ALA A 350 22.69 -13.89 10.46
CA ALA A 350 23.92 -14.30 11.16
C ALA A 350 23.81 -15.69 11.80
N THR A 351 22.65 -16.05 12.35
CA THR A 351 22.51 -17.24 13.20
C THR A 351 21.34 -18.14 12.84
N GLU A 352 20.36 -17.65 12.05
CA GLU A 352 19.08 -18.33 11.83
C GLU A 352 18.48 -18.78 13.17
N PHE A 353 17.97 -19.99 13.29
CA PHE A 353 17.41 -20.57 14.51
C PHE A 353 18.43 -20.86 15.63
N ARG A 354 19.75 -20.70 15.36
CA ARG A 354 20.82 -20.99 16.31
C ARG A 354 21.10 -19.82 17.24
N VAL A 355 20.06 -19.34 17.89
CA VAL A 355 20.16 -18.27 18.90
C VAL A 355 20.39 -18.89 20.28
N ASP A 356 21.34 -18.35 21.03
CA ASP A 356 21.59 -18.68 22.43
C ASP A 356 22.12 -17.46 23.19
N GLU A 357 22.07 -17.49 24.51
CA GLU A 357 22.46 -16.36 25.35
C GLU A 357 23.90 -15.87 25.07
N PRO A 358 24.97 -16.71 25.07
CA PRO A 358 26.33 -16.23 24.87
C PRO A 358 26.57 -15.74 23.44
N GLY A 359 26.00 -16.38 22.41
CA GLY A 359 26.15 -16.00 21.03
C GLY A 359 25.50 -14.63 20.73
N GLN A 360 24.30 -14.41 21.25
CA GLN A 360 23.59 -13.14 21.09
C GLN A 360 24.30 -12.00 21.84
N ILE A 361 24.82 -12.25 23.05
CA ILE A 361 25.63 -11.26 23.78
C ILE A 361 26.89 -10.86 22.98
N ALA A 362 27.61 -11.83 22.41
CA ALA A 362 28.81 -11.56 21.63
C ALA A 362 28.51 -10.74 20.35
N LEU A 363 27.38 -11.01 19.70
CA LEU A 363 26.93 -10.20 18.54
C LEU A 363 26.52 -8.79 18.96
N ALA A 364 25.84 -8.64 20.12
CA ALA A 364 25.44 -7.32 20.63
C ALA A 364 26.67 -6.44 20.95
N GLU A 365 27.75 -7.01 21.56
CA GLU A 365 28.99 -6.28 21.79
C GLU A 365 29.62 -5.75 20.50
N LYS A 366 29.64 -6.58 19.44
CA LYS A 366 30.14 -6.19 18.12
C LYS A 366 29.27 -5.12 17.46
N ALA A 367 27.95 -5.28 17.50
CA ALA A 367 27.01 -4.31 16.96
C ALA A 367 27.15 -2.94 17.64
N ALA A 368 27.26 -2.89 18.97
CA ALA A 368 27.50 -1.66 19.70
C ALA A 368 28.80 -0.95 19.27
N SER A 369 29.86 -1.73 18.95
CA SER A 369 31.17 -1.18 18.60
C SER A 369 31.17 -0.37 17.29
N ILE A 370 30.20 -0.59 16.41
CA ILE A 370 30.05 0.13 15.13
C ILE A 370 28.99 1.25 15.19
N GLY A 371 28.30 1.43 16.32
CA GLY A 371 27.33 2.51 16.50
C GLY A 371 25.88 2.14 16.17
N VAL A 372 25.51 0.87 16.30
CA VAL A 372 24.13 0.39 16.24
C VAL A 372 23.34 0.91 17.45
N ASP A 373 22.08 1.32 17.25
CA ASP A 373 21.22 1.87 18.30
C ASP A 373 20.28 0.82 18.92
N ARG A 374 19.96 -0.26 18.18
CA ARG A 374 19.00 -1.30 18.60
C ARG A 374 19.49 -2.69 18.21
N PHE A 375 19.43 -3.63 19.15
CA PHE A 375 19.72 -5.04 18.90
C PHE A 375 18.42 -5.85 18.85
N VAL A 376 18.15 -6.52 17.73
CA VAL A 376 16.94 -7.33 17.52
C VAL A 376 17.33 -8.82 17.45
N MET A 377 16.84 -9.61 18.41
CA MET A 377 16.91 -11.06 18.34
C MET A 377 15.76 -11.60 17.51
N ASP A 378 16.06 -12.31 16.43
CA ASP A 378 15.08 -12.86 15.49
C ASP A 378 14.54 -14.24 15.94
N ASP A 379 13.92 -15.02 15.04
CA ASP A 379 13.28 -16.32 15.29
C ASP A 379 14.21 -17.32 16.01
N GLY A 380 13.62 -18.18 16.85
CA GLY A 380 14.34 -19.29 17.48
C GLY A 380 14.50 -19.23 19.01
N TRP A 381 14.02 -18.19 19.71
CA TRP A 381 14.23 -17.97 21.13
C TRP A 381 13.24 -18.72 22.06
N PHE A 382 12.12 -19.23 21.51
CA PHE A 382 10.96 -19.72 22.27
C PHE A 382 10.68 -21.22 22.06
N GLY A 383 9.90 -21.83 22.97
CA GLY A 383 9.38 -23.20 22.86
C GLY A 383 10.47 -24.21 22.48
N GLN A 384 10.13 -25.16 21.62
CA GLN A 384 11.06 -26.13 21.03
C GLN A 384 11.56 -25.69 19.64
N ARG A 385 11.68 -24.40 19.41
CA ARG A 385 12.04 -23.78 18.13
C ARG A 385 13.50 -23.99 17.77
N LYS A 386 13.83 -25.06 17.04
CA LYS A 386 15.17 -25.38 16.51
C LYS A 386 15.26 -25.19 15.01
N ASP A 387 14.13 -25.24 14.35
CA ASP A 387 13.87 -25.01 12.92
C ASP A 387 12.41 -24.57 12.75
N ASP A 388 11.90 -24.52 11.52
CA ASP A 388 10.54 -24.08 11.23
C ASP A 388 9.45 -25.17 11.39
N HIS A 389 9.80 -26.38 11.85
CA HIS A 389 8.86 -27.50 11.99
C HIS A 389 8.10 -27.50 13.32
N ALA A 390 8.65 -26.89 14.37
CA ALA A 390 8.10 -26.99 15.73
C ALA A 390 8.13 -25.65 16.48
N GLY A 391 7.32 -25.58 17.53
CA GLY A 391 7.37 -24.55 18.55
C GLY A 391 6.60 -23.26 18.23
N LEU A 392 6.22 -22.98 16.98
CA LEU A 392 5.47 -21.77 16.66
C LEU A 392 4.09 -21.79 17.34
N GLY A 393 3.80 -20.76 18.14
CA GLY A 393 2.64 -20.68 19.04
C GLY A 393 3.01 -20.80 20.53
N ASP A 394 4.18 -21.36 20.85
CA ASP A 394 4.66 -21.62 22.21
C ASP A 394 5.55 -20.47 22.70
N TRP A 395 4.94 -19.34 23.04
CA TRP A 395 5.64 -18.07 23.33
C TRP A 395 6.25 -18.01 24.75
N TYR A 396 6.91 -19.09 25.16
CA TYR A 396 7.71 -19.12 26.38
C TYR A 396 9.19 -19.35 26.03
N VAL A 397 10.08 -18.75 26.84
CA VAL A 397 11.53 -18.78 26.58
C VAL A 397 12.07 -20.21 26.58
N ASN A 398 12.86 -20.55 25.57
CA ASN A 398 13.56 -21.83 25.54
C ASN A 398 14.69 -21.85 26.57
N THR A 399 14.55 -22.66 27.60
CA THR A 399 15.48 -22.72 28.74
C THR A 399 16.79 -23.44 28.42
N GLU A 400 16.88 -24.22 27.33
CA GLU A 400 18.15 -24.79 26.87
C GLU A 400 19.05 -23.70 26.23
N LYS A 401 18.44 -22.78 25.52
CA LYS A 401 19.11 -21.67 24.84
C LYS A 401 19.36 -20.48 25.77
N PHE A 402 18.41 -20.20 26.64
CA PHE A 402 18.42 -19.08 27.60
C PHE A 402 18.10 -19.59 29.00
N PRO A 403 19.08 -20.24 29.69
CA PRO A 403 18.85 -20.89 30.97
C PRO A 403 18.48 -19.93 32.13
N HIS A 404 18.77 -18.64 31.95
CA HIS A 404 18.46 -17.58 32.90
C HIS A 404 17.32 -16.64 32.40
N GLY A 405 16.55 -17.03 31.34
CA GLY A 405 15.59 -16.21 30.66
C GLY A 405 16.25 -15.17 29.74
N LEU A 406 15.47 -14.21 29.25
CA LEU A 406 15.98 -13.18 28.34
C LEU A 406 16.71 -12.03 29.06
N LYS A 407 16.50 -11.90 30.35
CA LYS A 407 16.99 -10.76 31.13
C LYS A 407 18.51 -10.53 31.05
N PRO A 408 19.40 -11.55 31.14
CA PRO A 408 20.85 -11.30 31.00
C PRO A 408 21.24 -10.69 29.64
N LEU A 409 20.62 -11.13 28.54
CA LEU A 409 20.84 -10.58 27.23
C LEU A 409 20.33 -9.13 27.15
N ILE A 410 19.11 -8.87 27.62
CA ILE A 410 18.49 -7.54 27.60
C ILE A 410 19.32 -6.56 28.46
N ASP A 411 19.70 -6.92 29.68
CA ASP A 411 20.54 -6.10 30.54
C ASP A 411 21.90 -5.77 29.87
N LYS A 412 22.48 -6.75 29.17
CA LYS A 412 23.73 -6.55 28.46
C LYS A 412 23.57 -5.57 27.30
N VAL A 413 22.53 -5.72 26.47
CA VAL A 413 22.18 -4.82 25.36
C VAL A 413 22.03 -3.39 25.87
N HIS A 414 21.27 -3.19 26.95
CA HIS A 414 21.10 -1.86 27.56
C HIS A 414 22.41 -1.30 28.14
N SER A 415 23.26 -2.15 28.73
CA SER A 415 24.57 -1.73 29.23
C SER A 415 25.51 -1.25 28.13
N LEU A 416 25.27 -1.66 26.90
CA LEU A 416 26.01 -1.24 25.70
C LEU A 416 25.41 0.03 25.06
N GLY A 417 24.33 0.59 25.61
CA GLY A 417 23.69 1.82 25.12
C GLY A 417 22.67 1.58 24.00
N MET A 418 22.30 0.34 23.72
CA MET A 418 21.28 -0.03 22.72
C MET A 418 19.96 -0.35 23.40
N ASP A 419 18.84 -0.20 22.69
CA ASP A 419 17.57 -0.81 23.09
C ASP A 419 17.41 -2.24 22.50
N PHE A 420 16.45 -3.01 23.04
CA PHE A 420 16.28 -4.41 22.67
C PHE A 420 14.97 -4.64 21.92
N GLY A 421 15.07 -5.42 20.81
CA GLY A 421 13.94 -5.87 20.02
C GLY A 421 13.85 -7.38 19.92
N LEU A 422 12.63 -7.87 19.65
CA LEU A 422 12.32 -9.30 19.60
C LEU A 422 11.40 -9.64 18.44
N TRP A 423 11.65 -10.77 17.77
CA TRP A 423 10.79 -11.32 16.73
C TRP A 423 9.60 -12.10 17.31
N VAL A 424 8.43 -11.95 16.69
CA VAL A 424 7.21 -12.73 16.95
C VAL A 424 6.46 -13.00 15.65
N GLU A 425 5.75 -14.14 15.55
CA GLU A 425 4.83 -14.50 14.48
C GLU A 425 3.49 -15.00 15.07
N PRO A 426 2.71 -14.12 15.69
CA PRO A 426 1.63 -14.51 16.60
C PRO A 426 0.37 -15.05 15.91
N GLU A 427 0.22 -14.86 14.60
CA GLU A 427 -0.95 -15.30 13.81
C GLU A 427 -0.79 -16.72 13.26
N MET A 428 0.38 -17.35 13.49
CA MET A 428 0.71 -18.67 12.96
C MET A 428 0.98 -19.68 14.09
N ILE A 429 0.89 -20.96 13.73
CA ILE A 429 1.08 -22.07 14.67
C ILE A 429 1.65 -23.28 13.93
N ASN A 430 2.62 -23.99 14.55
CA ASN A 430 3.03 -25.30 14.05
C ASN A 430 2.08 -26.39 14.57
N PRO A 431 1.81 -27.44 13.80
CA PRO A 431 1.17 -28.66 14.31
C PRO A 431 1.95 -29.28 15.49
N ASP A 432 3.28 -29.19 15.47
CA ASP A 432 4.13 -29.58 16.57
C ASP A 432 4.40 -28.38 17.51
N SER A 433 3.36 -27.99 18.25
CA SER A 433 3.41 -27.03 19.34
C SER A 433 2.47 -27.43 20.47
N ASP A 434 2.74 -26.98 21.69
CA ASP A 434 1.87 -27.22 22.85
C ASP A 434 0.53 -26.50 22.67
N LEU A 435 0.56 -25.29 22.08
CA LEU A 435 -0.66 -24.54 21.79
C LEU A 435 -1.58 -25.31 20.84
N TYR A 436 -1.04 -25.89 19.74
CA TYR A 436 -1.86 -26.63 18.79
C TYR A 436 -2.42 -27.93 19.40
N ARG A 437 -1.63 -28.66 20.19
CA ARG A 437 -2.09 -29.86 20.93
C ARG A 437 -3.26 -29.53 21.86
N LYS A 438 -3.25 -28.34 22.45
CA LYS A 438 -4.31 -27.86 23.35
C LYS A 438 -5.53 -27.31 22.61
N HIS A 439 -5.32 -26.61 21.52
CA HIS A 439 -6.35 -25.89 20.75
C HIS A 439 -6.29 -26.18 19.25
N PRO A 440 -6.48 -27.43 18.79
CA PRO A 440 -6.41 -27.79 17.38
C PRO A 440 -7.57 -27.18 16.55
N ASP A 441 -8.62 -26.68 17.24
CA ASP A 441 -9.78 -26.01 16.65
C ASP A 441 -9.58 -24.50 16.43
N TRP A 442 -8.42 -23.95 16.82
CA TRP A 442 -8.15 -22.51 16.65
C TRP A 442 -7.66 -22.11 15.27
N VAL A 443 -7.36 -23.07 14.39
CA VAL A 443 -6.85 -22.81 13.06
C VAL A 443 -7.97 -22.66 12.03
N LEU A 444 -7.71 -21.87 10.99
CA LEU A 444 -8.58 -21.82 9.80
C LEU A 444 -8.59 -23.19 9.12
N ASN A 445 -9.80 -23.76 8.89
CA ASN A 445 -9.93 -25.07 8.26
C ASN A 445 -11.36 -25.29 7.76
N PHE A 446 -11.50 -26.04 6.64
CA PHE A 446 -12.79 -26.60 6.20
C PHE A 446 -12.99 -27.99 6.78
N PRO A 447 -14.10 -28.26 7.49
CA PRO A 447 -14.38 -29.57 8.06
C PRO A 447 -14.32 -30.70 7.03
N GLY A 448 -13.71 -31.83 7.40
CA GLY A 448 -13.60 -33.00 6.54
C GLY A 448 -12.58 -32.88 5.41
N ARG A 449 -11.77 -31.83 5.40
CA ARG A 449 -10.63 -31.66 4.48
C ARG A 449 -9.31 -31.81 5.23
N PRO A 450 -8.26 -32.36 4.58
CA PRO A 450 -6.91 -32.28 5.12
C PRO A 450 -6.50 -30.79 5.28
N ARG A 451 -5.75 -30.51 6.33
CA ARG A 451 -5.13 -29.19 6.51
C ARG A 451 -3.90 -29.09 5.62
N SER A 452 -3.78 -28.00 4.87
CA SER A 452 -2.57 -27.72 4.10
C SER A 452 -1.58 -26.99 4.99
N GLU A 453 -0.34 -27.43 4.97
CA GLU A 453 0.77 -26.75 5.62
C GLU A 453 1.61 -26.03 4.58
N SER A 454 2.04 -24.81 4.91
CA SER A 454 2.99 -24.05 4.15
C SER A 454 4.01 -23.52 5.13
N ARG A 455 5.30 -23.72 4.90
CA ARG A 455 6.36 -23.49 5.87
C ARG A 455 6.11 -24.24 7.19
N ASN A 456 5.58 -25.46 7.14
CA ASN A 456 5.26 -26.31 8.29
C ASN A 456 4.30 -25.66 9.31
N GLN A 457 3.50 -24.67 8.91
CA GLN A 457 2.64 -23.92 9.81
C GLN A 457 1.21 -23.79 9.28
N LEU A 458 0.29 -23.49 10.21
CA LEU A 458 -1.12 -23.23 10.02
C LEU A 458 -1.45 -21.79 10.44
N VAL A 459 -2.58 -21.26 9.99
CA VAL A 459 -3.06 -19.92 10.35
C VAL A 459 -4.06 -20.03 11.49
N LEU A 460 -3.82 -19.32 12.59
CA LEU A 460 -4.79 -19.15 13.67
C LEU A 460 -5.99 -18.33 13.18
N ASN A 461 -7.20 -18.72 13.55
CA ASN A 461 -8.40 -17.98 13.21
C ASN A 461 -8.56 -16.74 14.11
N LEU A 462 -7.89 -15.66 13.77
CA LEU A 462 -7.94 -14.41 14.54
C LEU A 462 -9.33 -13.73 14.54
N ALA A 463 -10.26 -14.16 13.66
CA ALA A 463 -11.65 -13.70 13.75
C ALA A 463 -12.38 -14.21 15.03
N ARG A 464 -11.82 -15.21 15.73
CA ARG A 464 -12.33 -15.71 17.01
C ARG A 464 -11.90 -14.79 18.16
N PRO A 465 -12.83 -14.41 19.03
CA PRO A 465 -12.49 -13.59 20.21
C PRO A 465 -11.46 -14.24 21.16
N ASP A 466 -11.56 -15.55 21.39
CA ASP A 466 -10.64 -16.29 22.29
C ASP A 466 -9.21 -16.37 21.73
N VAL A 467 -9.04 -16.48 20.41
CA VAL A 467 -7.73 -16.43 19.75
C VAL A 467 -7.15 -15.01 19.81
N ARG A 468 -7.98 -14.00 19.52
CA ARG A 468 -7.59 -12.59 19.66
C ARG A 468 -7.11 -12.26 21.07
N ASP A 469 -7.90 -12.66 22.09
CA ASP A 469 -7.58 -12.39 23.50
C ASP A 469 -6.31 -13.12 23.96
N TYR A 470 -6.08 -14.35 23.46
CA TYR A 470 -4.84 -15.08 23.69
C TYR A 470 -3.62 -14.35 23.13
N ILE A 471 -3.69 -13.92 21.85
CA ILE A 471 -2.57 -13.23 21.18
C ILE A 471 -2.27 -11.90 21.88
N GLU A 472 -3.30 -11.09 22.16
CA GLU A 472 -3.12 -9.83 22.91
C GLU A 472 -2.51 -10.09 24.28
N GLY A 473 -3.01 -11.10 25.01
CA GLY A 473 -2.58 -11.40 26.37
C GLY A 473 -1.12 -11.83 26.47
N PHE A 474 -0.64 -12.71 25.58
CA PHE A 474 0.77 -13.12 25.65
C PHE A 474 1.73 -12.00 25.19
N LEU A 475 1.34 -11.19 24.19
CA LEU A 475 2.16 -10.06 23.73
C LEU A 475 2.25 -8.97 24.81
N ASP A 476 1.14 -8.62 25.44
CA ASP A 476 1.11 -7.68 26.55
C ASP A 476 2.00 -8.14 27.71
N LYS A 477 1.90 -9.42 28.08
CA LYS A 477 2.76 -10.05 29.10
C LYS A 477 4.23 -10.01 28.70
N LEU A 478 4.56 -10.41 27.46
CA LEU A 478 5.92 -10.47 26.96
C LEU A 478 6.61 -9.09 27.05
N VAL A 479 5.92 -8.04 26.62
CA VAL A 479 6.44 -6.67 26.67
C VAL A 479 6.48 -6.11 28.09
N THR A 480 5.50 -6.45 28.94
CA THR A 480 5.46 -5.99 30.34
C THR A 480 6.55 -6.63 31.20
N GLU A 481 6.82 -7.93 31.02
CA GLU A 481 7.78 -8.68 31.84
C GLU A 481 9.24 -8.50 31.39
N ASN A 482 9.45 -8.03 30.15
CA ASN A 482 10.76 -7.83 29.56
C ASN A 482 10.85 -6.40 29.02
N ASP A 483 11.97 -5.74 29.20
CA ASP A 483 12.18 -4.39 28.68
C ASP A 483 12.43 -4.42 27.16
N ILE A 484 11.35 -4.66 26.38
CA ILE A 484 11.33 -4.78 24.92
C ILE A 484 10.84 -3.47 24.35
N ALA A 485 11.69 -2.79 23.58
CA ALA A 485 11.37 -1.54 22.90
C ALA A 485 10.80 -1.74 21.49
N PHE A 486 10.97 -2.94 20.91
CA PHE A 486 10.64 -3.20 19.51
C PHE A 486 10.19 -4.64 19.27
N LEU A 487 9.13 -4.82 18.49
CA LEU A 487 8.70 -6.13 17.99
C LEU A 487 8.81 -6.18 16.47
N LYS A 488 9.54 -7.17 15.93
CA LYS A 488 9.43 -7.58 14.55
C LYS A 488 8.27 -8.57 14.45
N TRP A 489 7.15 -8.10 13.93
CA TRP A 489 5.92 -8.88 13.77
C TRP A 489 5.87 -9.50 12.39
N ASP A 490 6.09 -10.80 12.32
CA ASP A 490 6.14 -11.56 11.08
C ASP A 490 4.80 -12.26 10.75
N TYR A 491 4.64 -12.65 9.49
CA TYR A 491 3.47 -13.32 8.94
C TYR A 491 3.87 -14.14 7.70
N ASN A 492 4.29 -15.39 7.85
CA ASN A 492 4.98 -16.15 6.81
C ASN A 492 4.09 -17.15 6.06
N ARG A 493 2.78 -17.01 6.11
CA ARG A 493 1.86 -17.93 5.43
C ARG A 493 0.61 -17.23 4.91
N ASN A 494 0.25 -17.49 3.64
CA ASN A 494 -1.05 -17.11 3.09
C ASN A 494 -2.16 -18.07 3.54
N TRP A 495 -3.41 -17.67 3.46
CA TRP A 495 -4.56 -18.53 3.72
C TRP A 495 -4.73 -19.55 2.60
N SER A 496 -4.94 -20.81 2.95
CA SER A 496 -5.31 -21.87 2.02
C SER A 496 -6.76 -22.35 2.26
N GLU A 497 -7.17 -22.48 3.50
CA GLU A 497 -8.52 -22.94 3.90
C GLU A 497 -9.18 -21.95 4.84
N PRO A 498 -9.81 -20.86 4.35
CA PRO A 498 -10.44 -19.83 5.19
C PRO A 498 -11.79 -20.26 5.78
N GLY A 499 -11.87 -21.47 6.31
CA GLY A 499 -13.05 -22.03 6.93
C GLY A 499 -13.16 -21.66 8.42
N TRP A 500 -14.38 -21.51 8.91
CA TRP A 500 -14.71 -21.23 10.30
C TRP A 500 -15.98 -21.99 10.70
N ASP A 501 -15.83 -23.28 11.08
CA ASP A 501 -16.95 -24.18 11.31
C ASP A 501 -17.69 -23.99 12.64
N GLN A 502 -17.14 -23.17 13.57
CA GLN A 502 -17.79 -22.86 14.84
C GLN A 502 -18.89 -21.82 14.74
N VAL A 503 -19.12 -21.26 13.55
CA VAL A 503 -20.20 -20.30 13.27
C VAL A 503 -21.17 -20.84 12.21
N PRO A 504 -22.41 -20.33 12.11
CA PRO A 504 -23.34 -20.71 11.04
C PRO A 504 -22.72 -20.55 9.65
N VAL A 505 -23.05 -21.46 8.72
CA VAL A 505 -22.49 -21.51 7.37
C VAL A 505 -22.56 -20.16 6.64
N ASP A 506 -23.66 -19.44 6.80
CA ASP A 506 -23.90 -18.12 6.19
C ASP A 506 -23.18 -16.96 6.90
N GLU A 507 -22.47 -17.22 8.00
CA GLU A 507 -21.65 -16.26 8.72
C GLU A 507 -20.13 -16.54 8.59
N GLN A 508 -19.71 -17.66 8.01
CA GLN A 508 -18.31 -18.07 7.97
C GLN A 508 -17.42 -17.08 7.20
N LYS A 509 -17.92 -16.54 6.11
CA LYS A 509 -17.16 -15.62 5.25
C LYS A 509 -16.85 -14.26 5.90
N ARG A 510 -17.44 -13.95 7.03
CA ARG A 510 -17.06 -12.75 7.80
C ARG A 510 -15.60 -12.80 8.29
N VAL A 511 -14.96 -13.96 8.25
CA VAL A 511 -13.53 -14.13 8.57
C VAL A 511 -12.65 -13.14 7.80
N TYR A 512 -12.98 -12.84 6.54
CA TYR A 512 -12.23 -11.89 5.70
C TYR A 512 -12.22 -10.46 6.22
N VAL A 513 -13.16 -10.10 7.08
CA VAL A 513 -13.26 -8.78 7.70
C VAL A 513 -12.81 -8.84 9.16
N GLU A 514 -13.35 -9.78 9.94
CA GLU A 514 -13.14 -9.83 11.39
C GLU A 514 -11.70 -10.18 11.77
N PHE A 515 -11.01 -10.99 10.97
CA PHE A 515 -9.59 -11.30 11.19
C PHE A 515 -8.74 -10.03 11.18
N ILE A 516 -8.91 -9.19 10.16
CA ILE A 516 -8.11 -7.97 9.99
C ILE A 516 -8.51 -6.91 11.04
N ARG A 517 -9.79 -6.79 11.36
CA ARG A 517 -10.26 -5.88 12.44
C ARG A 517 -9.66 -6.27 13.78
N ASN A 518 -9.60 -7.56 14.09
CA ASN A 518 -9.01 -8.06 15.33
C ASN A 518 -7.49 -7.86 15.34
N LEU A 519 -6.79 -8.03 14.20
CA LEU A 519 -5.37 -7.68 14.07
C LEU A 519 -5.14 -6.19 14.43
N TYR A 520 -5.92 -5.30 13.82
CA TYR A 520 -5.80 -3.87 14.10
C TYR A 520 -6.15 -3.52 15.55
N SER A 521 -7.14 -4.21 16.13
CA SER A 521 -7.49 -4.03 17.55
C SER A 521 -6.33 -4.43 18.47
N ILE A 522 -5.68 -5.58 18.25
CA ILE A 522 -4.53 -6.02 19.04
C ILE A 522 -3.40 -4.99 18.96
N LEU A 523 -3.05 -4.56 17.73
CA LEU A 523 -1.99 -3.59 17.53
C LEU A 523 -2.31 -2.24 18.21
N ALA A 524 -3.56 -1.76 18.10
CA ALA A 524 -4.01 -0.54 18.75
C ALA A 524 -3.95 -0.63 20.27
N ASP A 525 -4.40 -1.77 20.84
CA ASP A 525 -4.41 -2.01 22.28
C ASP A 525 -2.98 -2.14 22.83
N LEU A 526 -2.07 -2.82 22.12
CA LEU A 526 -0.65 -2.89 22.47
C LEU A 526 -0.01 -1.49 22.49
N ARG A 527 -0.23 -0.67 21.45
CA ARG A 527 0.31 0.69 21.40
C ARG A 527 -0.26 1.58 22.49
N LYS A 528 -1.52 1.41 22.86
CA LYS A 528 -2.14 2.13 23.96
C LYS A 528 -1.56 1.77 25.32
N LYS A 529 -1.30 0.47 25.55
CA LYS A 529 -0.70 -0.05 26.79
C LYS A 529 0.80 0.25 26.86
N HIS A 530 1.48 0.15 25.71
CA HIS A 530 2.93 0.33 25.57
C HIS A 530 3.26 1.44 24.56
N PRO A 531 3.06 2.72 24.89
CA PRO A 531 3.16 3.83 23.92
C PRO A 531 4.57 4.07 23.39
N LYS A 532 5.61 3.46 23.96
CA LYS A 532 6.99 3.52 23.47
C LYS A 532 7.38 2.32 22.62
N LEU A 533 6.54 1.28 22.60
CA LEU A 533 6.79 0.09 21.79
C LEU A 533 6.72 0.46 20.30
N GLU A 534 7.73 0.08 19.56
CA GLU A 534 7.77 0.19 18.10
C GLU A 534 7.58 -1.18 17.47
N ILE A 535 6.97 -1.22 16.28
CA ILE A 535 6.60 -2.47 15.62
C ILE A 535 7.02 -2.40 14.15
N GLU A 536 7.76 -3.42 13.69
CA GLU A 536 8.04 -3.67 12.27
C GLU A 536 7.00 -4.66 11.73
N SER A 537 6.38 -4.34 10.59
CA SER A 537 5.57 -5.29 9.83
C SER A 537 6.48 -6.09 8.89
N CYS A 538 6.53 -7.39 9.10
CA CYS A 538 7.15 -8.37 8.21
C CYS A 538 6.08 -9.37 7.73
N SER A 539 6.23 -9.91 6.54
CA SER A 539 5.38 -11.00 6.03
C SER A 539 6.16 -11.76 4.96
N GLY A 540 7.16 -12.53 5.39
CA GLY A 540 8.14 -13.11 4.48
C GLY A 540 8.71 -12.03 3.55
N GLY A 541 9.25 -10.95 4.11
CA GLY A 541 9.54 -9.73 3.38
C GLY A 541 8.35 -8.76 3.33
N GLY A 542 8.12 -8.15 2.17
CA GLY A 542 7.14 -7.09 1.93
C GLY A 542 5.70 -7.58 1.66
N GLY A 543 5.30 -8.75 2.17
CA GLY A 543 3.99 -9.33 1.89
C GLY A 543 2.80 -8.69 2.60
N ARG A 544 3.04 -7.79 3.58
CA ARG A 544 1.98 -7.04 4.28
C ARG A 544 2.40 -5.60 4.48
N VAL A 545 2.27 -4.80 3.43
CA VAL A 545 2.54 -3.37 3.43
C VAL A 545 1.39 -2.63 2.76
N ASP A 546 0.68 -1.83 3.54
CA ASP A 546 -0.45 -1.01 3.11
C ASP A 546 -0.71 0.10 4.14
N LEU A 547 -1.49 1.11 3.79
CA LEU A 547 -1.79 2.22 4.70
C LEU A 547 -2.65 1.82 5.92
N GLY A 548 -3.23 0.61 5.94
CA GLY A 548 -3.96 0.09 7.10
C GLY A 548 -3.04 -0.38 8.21
N ILE A 549 -2.06 -1.25 7.89
CA ILE A 549 -1.08 -1.75 8.86
C ILE A 549 -0.16 -0.63 9.35
N LEU A 550 0.22 0.32 8.45
CA LEU A 550 1.10 1.43 8.77
C LEU A 550 0.52 2.41 9.81
N ARG A 551 -0.78 2.38 10.07
CA ARG A 551 -1.38 3.13 11.19
C ARG A 551 -0.95 2.60 12.57
N TYR A 552 -0.41 1.40 12.61
CA TYR A 552 -0.06 0.68 13.83
C TYR A 552 1.40 0.25 13.90
N THR A 553 2.14 0.31 12.77
CA THR A 553 3.53 -0.11 12.67
C THR A 553 4.43 1.06 12.28
N ASP A 554 5.67 1.01 12.73
CA ASP A 554 6.63 2.12 12.60
C ASP A 554 7.57 1.94 11.42
N GLU A 555 7.75 0.69 10.99
CA GLU A 555 8.56 0.35 9.82
C GLU A 555 8.10 -0.97 9.20
N VAL A 556 8.64 -1.30 8.04
CA VAL A 556 8.37 -2.55 7.33
C VAL A 556 9.67 -3.21 6.89
N TRP A 557 9.73 -4.54 6.99
CA TRP A 557 10.74 -5.33 6.34
C TRP A 557 10.42 -5.42 4.85
N THR A 558 11.16 -4.68 4.04
CA THR A 558 10.83 -4.40 2.64
C THR A 558 10.89 -5.67 1.77
N SER A 559 11.87 -6.54 2.01
CA SER A 559 12.07 -7.80 1.28
C SER A 559 13.07 -8.69 2.00
N ASP A 560 12.85 -10.01 1.95
CA ASP A 560 13.83 -11.02 2.40
C ASP A 560 15.06 -11.07 1.47
N ASN A 561 15.01 -10.46 0.29
CA ASN A 561 16.16 -10.29 -0.57
C ASN A 561 17.00 -9.11 -0.10
N THR A 562 18.15 -9.39 0.52
CA THR A 562 19.10 -8.40 1.01
C THR A 562 20.29 -8.18 0.05
N ASP A 563 20.22 -8.72 -1.18
CA ASP A 563 21.22 -8.41 -2.21
C ASP A 563 21.22 -6.91 -2.53
N PRO A 564 22.34 -6.20 -2.36
CA PRO A 564 22.36 -4.74 -2.43
C PRO A 564 22.06 -4.18 -3.83
N PHE A 565 22.29 -4.96 -4.89
CA PHE A 565 21.97 -4.57 -6.26
C PHE A 565 20.48 -4.77 -6.56
N ASP A 566 19.92 -5.94 -6.20
CA ASP A 566 18.49 -6.20 -6.39
C ASP A 566 17.65 -5.21 -5.57
N ARG A 567 18.10 -4.85 -4.37
CA ARG A 567 17.46 -3.86 -3.50
C ARG A 567 17.35 -2.47 -4.13
N LEU A 568 18.25 -2.05 -5.02
CA LEU A 568 18.13 -0.76 -5.70
C LEU A 568 16.81 -0.65 -6.48
N SER A 569 16.44 -1.71 -7.21
CA SER A 569 15.18 -1.75 -7.96
C SER A 569 13.97 -1.86 -7.05
N MET A 570 14.04 -2.71 -6.00
CA MET A 570 12.95 -2.90 -5.05
C MET A 570 12.67 -1.61 -4.25
N GLN A 571 13.71 -0.95 -3.73
CA GLN A 571 13.58 0.30 -2.99
C GLN A 571 13.07 1.44 -3.88
N ASN A 572 13.50 1.49 -5.14
CA ASN A 572 12.96 2.44 -6.10
C ASN A 572 11.45 2.23 -6.31
N GLY A 573 11.00 0.99 -6.54
CA GLY A 573 9.59 0.67 -6.67
C GLY A 573 8.80 0.95 -5.39
N PHE A 574 9.32 0.56 -4.22
CA PHE A 574 8.71 0.80 -2.91
C PHE A 574 8.40 2.27 -2.68
N THR A 575 9.34 3.15 -3.01
CA THR A 575 9.20 4.59 -2.77
C THR A 575 8.20 5.31 -3.67
N TYR A 576 7.58 4.67 -4.67
CA TYR A 576 6.42 5.25 -5.35
C TYR A 576 5.17 5.27 -4.47
N ALA A 577 5.05 4.29 -3.56
CA ALA A 577 3.89 4.10 -2.70
C ALA A 577 4.13 4.41 -1.23
N TYR A 578 5.39 4.42 -0.76
CA TYR A 578 5.71 4.52 0.68
C TYR A 578 6.96 5.35 0.94
N THR A 579 6.93 6.09 2.05
CA THR A 579 8.04 6.95 2.49
C THR A 579 9.31 6.14 2.85
N PRO A 580 10.52 6.65 2.54
CA PRO A 580 11.76 6.05 2.98
C PRO A 580 11.89 5.86 4.51
N GLN A 581 11.14 6.61 5.31
CA GLN A 581 11.12 6.49 6.79
C GLN A 581 10.85 5.05 7.26
N ILE A 582 9.97 4.34 6.57
CA ILE A 582 9.55 2.99 6.97
C ILE A 582 10.29 1.87 6.23
N MET A 583 11.10 2.21 5.23
CA MET A 583 11.77 1.27 4.34
C MET A 583 13.02 0.68 5.01
N MET A 584 12.88 -0.44 5.75
CA MET A 584 14.02 -1.12 6.39
C MET A 584 14.86 -1.89 5.36
N ALA A 585 16.17 -1.73 5.45
CA ALA A 585 17.14 -2.42 4.61
C ALA A 585 18.38 -2.84 5.41
N TRP A 586 18.76 -4.13 5.30
CA TRP A 586 19.91 -4.65 6.03
C TRP A 586 21.16 -4.77 5.14
N VAL A 587 22.29 -4.47 5.74
CA VAL A 587 23.61 -4.81 5.23
C VAL A 587 23.94 -6.23 5.66
N THR A 588 24.16 -7.14 4.70
CA THR A 588 24.39 -8.57 4.95
C THR A 588 25.76 -9.01 4.46
N ASP A 589 26.11 -10.28 4.58
CA ASP A 589 27.41 -10.82 4.21
C ASP A 589 27.65 -10.80 2.68
N SER A 590 28.89 -10.83 2.27
CA SER A 590 29.33 -10.97 0.88
C SER A 590 30.38 -12.09 0.77
N PRO A 591 30.20 -13.07 -0.12
CA PRO A 591 29.14 -13.20 -1.13
C PRO A 591 27.77 -13.37 -0.50
N HIS A 592 26.73 -12.82 -1.20
CA HIS A 592 25.36 -12.86 -0.70
C HIS A 592 24.87 -14.30 -0.55
N TRP A 593 24.12 -14.59 0.51
CA TRP A 593 23.71 -15.96 0.87
C TRP A 593 22.60 -16.54 -0.04
N LEU A 594 21.73 -15.70 -0.62
CA LEU A 594 20.68 -16.10 -1.55
C LEU A 594 21.27 -16.54 -2.91
N ASN A 595 20.40 -16.84 -3.86
CA ASN A 595 20.70 -17.56 -5.10
C ASN A 595 21.77 -16.93 -5.99
N ASN A 596 21.90 -15.59 -6.02
CA ASN A 596 22.83 -14.92 -6.93
C ASN A 596 24.30 -14.99 -6.48
N LYS A 597 24.57 -15.20 -5.19
CA LYS A 597 25.94 -15.26 -4.61
C LYS A 597 26.81 -14.08 -4.99
N ARG A 598 26.24 -12.90 -5.17
CA ARG A 598 26.94 -11.69 -5.61
C ARG A 598 27.96 -11.24 -4.58
N THR A 599 29.13 -10.80 -5.08
CA THR A 599 30.18 -10.22 -4.25
C THR A 599 30.25 -8.72 -4.50
N THR A 600 30.14 -7.93 -3.43
CA THR A 600 30.19 -6.47 -3.46
C THR A 600 31.01 -5.94 -2.28
N SER A 601 31.53 -4.72 -2.40
CA SER A 601 32.21 -4.04 -1.30
C SER A 601 31.24 -3.73 -0.15
N LEU A 602 31.77 -3.59 1.07
CA LEU A 602 30.96 -3.17 2.22
C LEU A 602 30.35 -1.78 1.98
N ALA A 603 31.10 -0.85 1.37
CA ALA A 603 30.58 0.48 1.03
C ALA A 603 29.37 0.41 0.10
N TYR A 604 29.39 -0.45 -0.94
CA TYR A 604 28.24 -0.63 -1.84
C TYR A 604 27.01 -1.12 -1.09
N ARG A 605 27.17 -2.13 -0.20
CA ARG A 605 26.08 -2.68 0.63
C ARG A 605 25.52 -1.63 1.59
N MET A 606 26.41 -0.88 2.27
CA MET A 606 26.01 0.20 3.18
C MET A 606 25.19 1.28 2.46
N LEU A 607 25.72 1.82 1.34
CA LEU A 607 25.05 2.89 0.63
C LEU A 607 23.73 2.45 0.00
N SER A 608 23.62 1.21 -0.46
CA SER A 608 22.34 0.64 -0.92
C SER A 608 21.29 0.65 0.20
N SER A 609 21.69 0.24 1.42
CA SER A 609 20.78 0.16 2.58
C SER A 609 20.51 1.53 3.24
N MET A 610 21.40 2.50 3.09
CA MET A 610 21.26 3.86 3.67
C MET A 610 20.18 4.72 2.98
N GLN A 611 19.58 4.27 1.89
CA GLN A 611 18.52 5.03 1.19
C GLN A 611 17.16 5.06 1.92
N GLY A 612 17.04 4.39 3.05
CA GLY A 612 15.88 4.35 3.94
C GLY A 612 16.32 4.15 5.38
N SER A 613 15.58 3.36 6.17
CA SER A 613 15.98 2.95 7.52
C SER A 613 17.07 1.88 7.43
N LEU A 614 18.19 2.12 8.10
CA LEU A 614 19.39 1.29 8.02
C LEU A 614 19.39 0.18 9.07
N GLY A 615 19.71 -1.04 8.64
CA GLY A 615 19.98 -2.18 9.51
C GLY A 615 21.25 -2.93 9.11
N ILE A 616 21.76 -3.72 10.03
CA ILE A 616 22.87 -4.66 9.83
C ILE A 616 22.35 -6.06 10.16
N GLY A 617 22.44 -7.00 9.18
CA GLY A 617 22.06 -8.40 9.35
C GLY A 617 23.24 -9.36 9.17
N ALA A 618 24.41 -8.86 8.83
CA ALA A 618 25.62 -9.65 8.58
C ALA A 618 26.10 -10.41 9.83
N ASN A 619 26.75 -11.55 9.63
CA ASN A 619 27.45 -12.24 10.72
C ASN A 619 28.74 -11.49 11.07
N LEU A 620 28.65 -10.64 12.08
CA LEU A 620 29.76 -9.81 12.55
C LEU A 620 30.98 -10.63 13.07
N ASN A 621 30.84 -11.95 13.24
CA ASN A 621 31.97 -12.83 13.56
C ASN A 621 32.91 -13.02 12.37
N HIS A 622 32.44 -12.78 11.15
CA HIS A 622 33.22 -12.91 9.90
C HIS A 622 33.92 -11.61 9.49
N TRP A 623 33.58 -10.48 10.12
CA TRP A 623 34.07 -9.16 9.72
C TRP A 623 35.52 -8.94 10.14
N THR A 624 36.28 -8.30 9.26
CA THR A 624 37.64 -7.84 9.51
C THR A 624 37.67 -6.52 10.29
N SER A 625 38.82 -6.13 10.81
CA SER A 625 38.99 -4.82 11.46
C SER A 625 38.68 -3.65 10.50
N GLU A 626 38.95 -3.83 9.19
CA GLU A 626 38.66 -2.83 8.16
C GLU A 626 37.14 -2.71 7.94
N ASP A 627 36.39 -3.85 7.93
CA ASP A 627 34.95 -3.85 7.84
C ASP A 627 34.32 -3.09 9.03
N PHE A 628 34.79 -3.38 10.26
CA PHE A 628 34.33 -2.65 11.47
C PHE A 628 34.62 -1.15 11.38
N ALA A 629 35.80 -0.74 10.90
CA ALA A 629 36.14 0.67 10.75
C ALA A 629 35.29 1.36 9.68
N THR A 630 35.04 0.69 8.55
CA THR A 630 34.22 1.19 7.46
C THR A 630 32.76 1.35 7.90
N ALA A 631 32.19 0.33 8.53
CA ALA A 631 30.81 0.38 9.01
C ALA A 631 30.61 1.47 10.07
N LYS A 632 31.52 1.57 11.04
CA LYS A 632 31.48 2.62 12.06
C LYS A 632 31.47 4.03 11.47
N ARG A 633 32.32 4.28 10.46
CA ARG A 633 32.37 5.55 9.74
C ARG A 633 31.03 5.82 9.03
N LEU A 634 30.55 4.86 8.21
CA LEU A 634 29.34 5.04 7.40
C LEU A 634 28.06 5.13 8.25
N ILE A 635 27.99 4.46 9.41
CA ILE A 635 26.87 4.63 10.35
C ILE A 635 26.91 6.04 10.96
N ALA A 636 28.08 6.58 11.32
CA ALA A 636 28.20 7.95 11.79
C ALA A 636 27.83 8.97 10.70
N ASP A 637 28.26 8.76 9.46
CA ASP A 637 27.86 9.57 8.31
C ASP A 637 26.33 9.50 8.09
N TYR A 638 25.73 8.29 8.17
CA TYR A 638 24.30 8.09 8.05
C TYR A 638 23.51 8.90 9.11
N HIS A 639 23.89 8.84 10.38
CA HIS A 639 23.24 9.63 11.42
C HIS A 639 23.25 11.14 11.12
N SER A 640 24.28 11.66 10.43
CA SER A 640 24.37 13.08 10.07
C SER A 640 23.38 13.49 8.96
N VAL A 641 22.96 12.55 8.12
CA VAL A 641 22.09 12.81 6.95
C VAL A 641 20.74 12.10 7.05
N GLN A 642 20.55 11.22 8.02
CA GLN A 642 19.37 10.35 8.16
C GLN A 642 18.06 11.15 8.11
N ARG A 643 17.97 12.27 8.83
CA ARG A 643 16.76 13.10 8.86
C ARG A 643 16.38 13.58 7.45
N THR A 644 17.37 14.00 6.65
CA THR A 644 17.13 14.38 5.26
C THR A 644 16.64 13.21 4.42
N ILE A 645 17.27 12.04 4.52
CA ILE A 645 16.90 10.85 3.76
C ILE A 645 15.44 10.44 4.03
N VAL A 646 15.04 10.41 5.30
CA VAL A 646 13.73 9.85 5.68
C VAL A 646 12.59 10.87 5.70
N ARG A 647 12.89 12.17 5.72
CA ARG A 647 11.89 13.24 5.84
C ARG A 647 11.88 14.20 4.66
N GLY A 648 12.86 14.11 3.77
CA GLY A 648 13.02 14.99 2.63
C GLY A 648 12.22 14.56 1.41
N ASP A 649 12.21 15.45 0.43
CA ASP A 649 11.64 15.22 -0.89
C ASP A 649 12.58 14.32 -1.71
N LEU A 650 12.08 13.15 -2.08
CA LEU A 650 12.82 12.17 -2.87
C LEU A 650 12.70 12.47 -4.38
N TYR A 651 13.83 12.54 -5.07
CA TYR A 651 13.96 12.63 -6.52
C TYR A 651 14.72 11.43 -7.08
N ARG A 652 14.17 10.77 -8.09
CA ARG A 652 14.79 9.63 -8.77
C ARG A 652 15.54 10.12 -10.00
N LEU A 653 16.83 10.46 -9.83
CA LEU A 653 17.65 11.06 -10.90
C LEU A 653 17.93 10.08 -12.03
N ILE A 654 18.25 8.83 -11.70
CA ILE A 654 18.46 7.73 -12.64
C ILE A 654 17.76 6.49 -12.09
N SER A 655 16.74 6.01 -12.78
CA SER A 655 15.98 4.83 -12.36
C SER A 655 16.73 3.53 -12.63
N PRO A 656 16.80 2.59 -11.68
CA PRO A 656 17.37 1.25 -11.87
C PRO A 656 16.43 0.27 -12.59
N LEU A 657 15.17 0.66 -12.89
CA LEU A 657 14.11 -0.28 -13.28
C LEU A 657 14.26 -0.89 -14.68
N ASN A 658 15.07 -0.33 -15.56
CA ASN A 658 15.19 -0.78 -16.95
C ASN A 658 16.53 -1.46 -17.25
N GLY A 659 17.12 -2.15 -16.25
CA GLY A 659 18.43 -2.75 -16.41
C GLY A 659 19.54 -1.70 -16.62
N SER A 660 19.35 -0.50 -16.08
CA SER A 660 20.30 0.59 -16.17
C SER A 660 21.65 0.18 -15.59
N GLU A 661 22.73 0.51 -16.30
CA GLU A 661 24.10 0.38 -15.80
C GLU A 661 24.31 1.27 -14.57
N PHE A 662 23.50 2.30 -14.42
CA PHE A 662 23.60 3.33 -13.39
C PHE A 662 22.25 3.53 -12.68
N SER A 663 22.33 3.93 -11.43
CA SER A 663 21.17 4.43 -10.70
C SER A 663 21.57 5.56 -9.77
N SER A 664 20.63 6.48 -9.50
CA SER A 664 20.88 7.59 -8.58
C SER A 664 19.58 8.14 -8.02
N THR A 665 19.62 8.47 -6.72
CA THR A 665 18.55 9.16 -6.01
C THR A 665 19.11 10.38 -5.30
N GLU A 666 18.28 11.38 -5.15
CA GLU A 666 18.54 12.58 -4.34
C GLU A 666 17.39 12.76 -3.36
N THR A 667 17.69 13.16 -2.15
CA THR A 667 16.69 13.59 -1.18
C THR A 667 17.03 14.97 -0.65
N VAL A 668 16.09 15.91 -0.69
CA VAL A 668 16.28 17.30 -0.27
C VAL A 668 15.43 17.55 0.97
N SER A 669 16.05 18.13 2.03
CA SER A 669 15.32 18.49 3.26
C SER A 669 14.19 19.50 2.96
N PRO A 670 13.07 19.47 3.73
CA PRO A 670 11.93 20.36 3.46
C PRO A 670 12.27 21.85 3.47
N ASP A 671 13.24 22.27 4.28
CA ASP A 671 13.75 23.65 4.37
C ASP A 671 14.86 23.95 3.34
N LYS A 672 15.20 22.97 2.49
CA LYS A 672 16.28 23.04 1.49
C LYS A 672 17.66 23.37 2.08
N SER A 673 17.86 23.05 3.37
CA SER A 673 19.14 23.28 4.02
C SER A 673 20.18 22.21 3.71
N GLN A 674 19.73 21.01 3.35
CA GLN A 674 20.59 19.86 3.03
C GLN A 674 20.00 19.03 1.88
N ALA A 675 20.86 18.50 1.01
CA ALA A 675 20.52 17.44 0.07
C ALA A 675 21.51 16.28 0.22
N VAL A 676 21.01 15.05 -0.01
CA VAL A 676 21.82 13.81 0.03
C VAL A 676 21.61 13.06 -1.27
N VAL A 677 22.72 12.69 -1.92
CA VAL A 677 22.71 12.00 -3.20
C VAL A 677 23.40 10.64 -3.06
N PHE A 678 22.71 9.59 -3.55
CA PHE A 678 23.28 8.25 -3.74
C PHE A 678 23.40 7.96 -5.22
N ALA A 679 24.51 7.34 -5.63
CA ALA A 679 24.78 6.97 -7.02
C ALA A 679 25.52 5.64 -7.09
N PHE A 680 25.13 4.80 -8.06
CA PHE A 680 25.65 3.46 -8.22
C PHE A 680 25.99 3.19 -9.69
N ALA A 681 27.22 2.75 -9.95
CA ALA A 681 27.62 2.12 -11.20
C ALA A 681 27.53 0.60 -11.01
N ASN A 682 26.56 -0.04 -11.64
CA ASN A 682 26.19 -1.45 -11.36
C ASN A 682 26.91 -2.42 -12.30
N ALA A 683 26.93 -2.11 -13.61
CA ALA A 683 27.63 -2.89 -14.63
C ALA A 683 28.04 -1.93 -15.75
N THR A 684 29.32 -1.62 -15.86
CA THR A 684 29.80 -0.61 -16.81
C THR A 684 30.41 -1.24 -18.05
N GLN A 685 30.07 -0.72 -19.23
CA GLN A 685 30.72 -1.08 -20.48
C GLN A 685 31.97 -0.23 -20.72
N GLU A 686 32.98 -0.81 -21.40
CA GLU A 686 34.16 -0.09 -21.80
C GLU A 686 33.83 1.20 -22.57
N GLY A 687 34.46 2.29 -22.17
CA GLY A 687 34.23 3.61 -22.77
C GLY A 687 32.99 4.36 -22.28
N ARG A 688 32.18 3.77 -21.42
CA ARG A 688 31.05 4.46 -20.77
C ARG A 688 31.43 4.96 -19.38
N GLY A 689 31.25 6.24 -19.14
CA GLY A 689 31.37 6.86 -17.82
C GLY A 689 30.02 7.04 -17.17
N PHE A 690 30.03 7.31 -15.87
CA PHE A 690 28.80 7.67 -15.14
C PHE A 690 28.16 8.91 -15.79
N PRO A 691 26.81 8.94 -16.00
CA PRO A 691 26.12 10.10 -16.56
C PRO A 691 26.34 11.37 -15.74
N LEU A 692 26.22 12.53 -16.36
CA LEU A 692 26.14 13.80 -15.67
C LEU A 692 24.89 13.83 -14.81
N LEU A 693 25.02 14.06 -13.50
CA LEU A 693 23.90 14.22 -12.61
C LEU A 693 23.50 15.70 -12.52
N GLN A 694 22.28 16.01 -12.94
CA GLN A 694 21.61 17.26 -12.68
C GLN A 694 20.69 17.07 -11.49
N LEU A 695 20.92 17.83 -10.42
CA LEU A 695 20.18 17.71 -9.16
C LEU A 695 18.82 18.42 -9.26
N GLN A 696 17.96 18.17 -8.28
CA GLN A 696 16.60 18.70 -8.26
C GLN A 696 16.27 19.26 -6.88
N GLY A 697 15.16 19.97 -6.75
CA GLY A 697 14.61 20.41 -5.48
C GLY A 697 15.39 21.50 -4.70
N LEU A 698 16.64 21.78 -5.06
CA LEU A 698 17.47 22.79 -4.40
C LEU A 698 16.90 24.22 -4.56
N ASP A 699 17.30 25.13 -3.69
CA ASP A 699 17.05 26.57 -3.88
C ASP A 699 18.09 27.11 -4.88
N PRO A 700 17.68 27.56 -6.10
CA PRO A 700 18.63 28.00 -7.14
C PRO A 700 19.55 29.15 -6.69
N GLU A 701 19.08 30.03 -5.83
CA GLU A 701 19.80 31.21 -5.37
C GLU A 701 20.73 30.95 -4.17
N ALA A 702 20.54 29.82 -3.49
CA ALA A 702 21.38 29.48 -2.33
C ALA A 702 22.70 28.86 -2.74
N GLU A 703 23.77 29.11 -1.98
CA GLU A 703 25.05 28.44 -2.15
C GLU A 703 25.11 27.15 -1.32
N TYR A 704 25.54 26.03 -1.95
CA TYR A 704 25.67 24.73 -1.30
C TYR A 704 27.12 24.26 -1.33
N LYS A 705 27.59 23.76 -0.17
CA LYS A 705 28.91 23.14 0.01
C LYS A 705 28.81 21.63 -0.17
N LEU A 706 29.66 21.06 -1.00
CA LEU A 706 29.80 19.62 -1.22
C LEU A 706 30.65 18.97 -0.11
N SER A 707 30.13 17.85 0.44
CA SER A 707 30.87 16.96 1.36
C SER A 707 30.64 15.49 0.96
N TRP A 708 31.71 14.73 0.87
CA TRP A 708 31.67 13.32 0.47
C TRP A 708 31.40 12.40 1.67
N ILE A 709 30.48 11.47 1.50
CA ILE A 709 30.27 10.30 2.36
C ILE A 709 31.12 9.15 1.81
N GLU A 710 31.04 8.92 0.48
CA GLU A 710 31.83 7.90 -0.22
C GLU A 710 32.03 8.30 -1.68
N GLY A 711 33.13 7.88 -2.29
CA GLY A 711 33.43 8.16 -3.70
C GLY A 711 34.04 9.54 -3.95
N LYS A 712 33.98 10.00 -5.19
CA LYS A 712 34.52 11.29 -5.64
C LYS A 712 33.92 11.72 -6.98
N ALA A 713 34.05 13.02 -7.28
CA ALA A 713 33.79 13.58 -8.61
C ALA A 713 35.10 13.82 -9.37
N ARG A 714 34.95 14.35 -10.59
CA ARG A 714 36.11 14.84 -11.37
C ARG A 714 36.85 15.95 -10.63
N PRO A 715 38.16 16.10 -10.86
CA PRO A 715 38.98 17.07 -10.11
C PRO A 715 38.56 18.54 -10.27
N ASP A 716 37.85 18.89 -11.33
CA ASP A 716 37.36 20.24 -11.64
C ASP A 716 36.00 20.58 -10.99
N THR A 717 35.43 19.65 -10.23
CA THR A 717 34.18 19.87 -9.49
C THR A 717 34.36 20.88 -8.36
N PRO A 718 33.56 21.95 -8.28
CA PRO A 718 33.71 22.96 -7.23
C PRO A 718 33.33 22.39 -5.87
N GLN A 719 34.03 22.85 -4.81
CA GLN A 719 33.68 22.50 -3.42
C GLN A 719 32.41 23.18 -2.93
N ALA A 720 31.98 24.26 -3.59
CA ALA A 720 30.72 24.95 -3.35
C ALA A 720 30.28 25.68 -4.62
N ALA A 721 28.96 25.68 -4.84
CA ALA A 721 28.33 26.39 -5.96
C ALA A 721 26.89 26.74 -5.62
N SER A 722 26.25 27.60 -6.44
CA SER A 722 24.81 27.89 -6.31
C SER A 722 23.95 26.66 -6.59
N GLY A 723 22.74 26.62 -6.03
CA GLY A 723 21.74 25.60 -6.37
C GLY A 723 21.48 25.53 -7.89
N ALA A 724 21.44 26.67 -8.56
CA ALA A 724 21.32 26.75 -10.02
C ALA A 724 22.46 26.01 -10.75
N TRP A 725 23.69 26.08 -10.22
CA TRP A 725 24.81 25.32 -10.80
C TRP A 725 24.58 23.80 -10.68
N TRP A 726 24.19 23.31 -9.52
CA TRP A 726 23.95 21.89 -9.28
C TRP A 726 22.76 21.37 -10.10
N ILE A 727 21.73 22.20 -10.30
CA ILE A 727 20.53 21.86 -11.07
C ILE A 727 20.81 21.84 -12.57
N HIS A 728 21.47 22.84 -13.12
CA HIS A 728 21.58 23.03 -14.57
C HIS A 728 22.92 22.55 -15.14
N TYR A 729 24.04 22.82 -14.45
CA TYR A 729 25.35 22.35 -14.88
C TYR A 729 25.60 20.92 -14.43
N GLY A 730 25.25 20.58 -13.17
CA GLY A 730 25.33 19.24 -12.65
C GLY A 730 26.74 18.79 -12.21
N ILE A 731 26.82 17.55 -11.71
CA ILE A 731 28.06 16.94 -11.19
C ILE A 731 28.39 15.67 -11.98
N GLN A 732 29.68 15.52 -12.37
CA GLN A 732 30.21 14.33 -13.02
C GLN A 732 30.98 13.49 -12.00
N LEU A 733 30.45 12.29 -11.69
CA LEU A 733 31.11 11.35 -10.78
C LEU A 733 32.26 10.58 -11.48
N ASP A 734 33.33 10.24 -10.73
CA ASP A 734 34.42 9.40 -11.18
C ASP A 734 34.24 7.97 -10.65
N LEU A 735 33.23 7.28 -11.17
CA LEU A 735 32.94 5.87 -10.87
C LEU A 735 33.43 4.99 -12.04
N LYS A 736 34.21 3.97 -11.73
CA LYS A 736 34.81 3.05 -12.73
C LYS A 736 34.69 1.61 -12.25
N GLY A 737 34.23 0.75 -13.13
CA GLY A 737 34.04 -0.68 -12.86
C GLY A 737 32.64 -1.00 -12.29
N ASP A 738 32.43 -2.28 -12.01
CA ASP A 738 31.15 -2.79 -11.55
C ASP A 738 30.98 -2.60 -10.04
N PHE A 739 29.73 -2.43 -9.61
CA PHE A 739 29.33 -2.26 -8.22
C PHE A 739 30.10 -1.18 -7.46
N GLN A 740 30.28 -0.02 -8.13
CA GLN A 740 30.94 1.13 -7.52
C GLN A 740 29.91 2.11 -6.98
N PRO A 741 29.93 2.45 -5.69
CA PRO A 741 28.99 3.37 -5.09
C PRO A 741 29.61 4.77 -4.94
N ALA A 742 28.79 5.80 -4.90
CA ALA A 742 29.14 7.11 -4.37
C ALA A 742 27.95 7.68 -3.59
N ALA A 743 28.28 8.47 -2.57
CA ALA A 743 27.29 9.30 -1.87
C ALA A 743 27.95 10.60 -1.41
N PHE A 744 27.17 11.68 -1.46
CA PHE A 744 27.60 12.99 -0.99
C PHE A 744 26.41 13.79 -0.46
N GLN A 745 26.73 14.77 0.36
CA GLN A 745 25.77 15.75 0.84
C GLN A 745 26.10 17.15 0.35
N LEU A 746 25.07 17.95 0.16
CA LEU A 746 25.15 19.38 -0.09
C LEU A 746 24.52 20.11 1.07
N ASP A 747 25.31 20.95 1.77
CA ASP A 747 24.85 21.77 2.89
C ASP A 747 24.78 23.23 2.46
N ARG A 748 23.60 23.85 2.66
CA ARG A 748 23.37 25.27 2.38
C ARG A 748 24.32 26.12 3.25
N ARG A 749 25.08 26.99 2.62
CA ARG A 749 25.87 27.99 3.34
C ARG A 749 24.96 29.08 3.91
N ARG A 750 25.21 29.45 5.14
CA ARG A 750 24.50 30.56 5.82
C ARG A 750 24.90 31.91 5.26
#